data_0442aecb92a7d420b9dd72e85285ee4c
#
_entry.id   0442aecb92a7d420b9dd72e85285ee4c
#
_cell.length_a   1.000
_cell.length_b   1.000
_cell.length_c   1.000
_cell.angle_alpha   90.00
_cell.angle_beta   90.00
_cell.angle_gamma   90.00
#
_symmetry.space_group_name_H-M   'P 1'
#
loop_
_entity.id
_entity.type
_entity.pdbx_description
1 polymer ?
#
loop_
_entity_poly.entity_id
_entity_poly.type
_entity_poly.pdbx_seq_one_letter_code
_entity_poly.pdbx_strand_id
1 'polypeptide(L)'
;MLKFLSKIVSFVLLAALLVSPVAAAVPERVLPPADNPIISAEEQQWLDAAAKADSFTVQLTEPSLATYEGDNAIFAAAPRDESGKIAVNSPEAIAYLQHLNANMDSFIAKAESLLGRDLEVLYRYDYVLNGFSARMNLEEAALLRKQPGVREVFVDDVYYLDTDVSPEFIGIDQVWDGSTVPTGTGAKGAGTIVGVIDTGINMSHPSFAETTPLDPYVYVNPYGEGVYKGLCASDPVGHVCNDKLLGVYDYVTGGDGHDTEDHGSHTASTSAGNRISVNYGGAQVVISGMAPNAQIIAYKVCSSTGCPTNASTAAVNQAIADGVDVLNFSIGPTGGPARSPWTDSTELAFLEAFRVGITTATSAGNSGPADSTIYKLPPWALVTGNTQHGRIFGYPVTINPGSDDLGSIALPASSDLAPALTTDLTGLDLVWGGSSDNLLGCAAWAPGSLTGKVGIVKRGTCSFKDKLQFMHDAGAVFGLVYNNAPGAPIIMGTETGSVPMPGAMISLEDGLLMEAVAGDPMTVTILSDLISGTRPDWGDIMADSSSRGPITNFEMLEPDLVAPGTNILAAYSGPGEIDLMSGTSMASPHVAGSAAVMRSQFPDWSPAAIRSAIIMTALAGTSVDYDLSPVTPFVYGNGRIDMSKAALVGLVMEVSYAEYVAANPAVGGDIRTLNIPSYQNSNCLGGCTFTRTLKNVAGVETDYTIVIEQTEGVEITTNPASGFTIPAGGTQIVSVHVAPSMLSGGEWQFGRISFETDDTFASGKPISTTAFSLAAKSAVEGSTLPTELRQTITSPTGQYVFEDQYYVDPITALSNVRYGLTPATVTSFSLAEDPTNDNPYDTLTDIWYTVTTCPSSQQRMVVEILETTSSDLDIFVGVGATPHPALQKAYSAEAGPMEYLNIFQPTFSGTCWILVQNWESSEPGVEDPVKLAYGFVPKSGGTNYSITGPATVPALSPFDITVEWDLSATFSSSEVWYGWFSIGSTATIKNDVGKLDFNIYKAPPVLDKFIYLPILTR
;
A
#
# COMPACT_ATOMS: atom_id res chain seq x y z
N MET A 1 1.49 5.46 22.63
CA MET A 1 1.40 4.18 21.89
C MET A 1 1.91 4.33 20.46
N LEU A 2 1.46 5.29 19.63
CA LEU A 2 2.04 5.53 18.29
C LEU A 2 3.54 5.84 18.33
N LYS A 3 4.00 6.64 19.28
CA LYS A 3 5.44 6.96 19.45
C LYS A 3 6.31 5.78 19.88
N PHE A 4 5.75 4.80 20.52
CA PHE A 4 6.50 3.57 20.87
C PHE A 4 6.81 2.72 19.62
N LEU A 5 5.91 2.66 18.66
CA LEU A 5 6.16 2.02 17.36
C LEU A 5 7.18 2.79 16.49
N SER A 6 7.07 4.12 16.46
CA SER A 6 8.03 4.97 15.73
C SER A 6 9.46 4.83 16.25
N LYS A 7 9.65 4.70 17.57
CA LYS A 7 10.99 4.57 18.17
C LYS A 7 11.63 3.18 18.03
N ILE A 8 10.86 2.13 17.86
CA ILE A 8 11.43 0.81 17.55
C ILE A 8 12.10 0.86 16.18
N VAL A 9 11.51 1.54 15.22
CA VAL A 9 12.10 1.75 13.89
C VAL A 9 13.36 2.63 13.95
N SER A 10 13.34 3.71 14.75
CA SER A 10 14.50 4.60 14.92
C SER A 10 15.65 3.95 15.68
N PHE A 11 15.37 3.09 16.66
CA PHE A 11 16.42 2.40 17.44
C PHE A 11 17.15 1.30 16.64
N VAL A 12 16.48 0.64 15.71
CA VAL A 12 17.13 -0.34 14.81
C VAL A 12 18.00 0.38 13.77
N LEU A 13 17.63 1.58 13.32
CA LEU A 13 18.46 2.41 12.44
C LEU A 13 19.68 2.99 13.18
N LEU A 14 19.56 3.35 14.47
CA LEU A 14 20.67 3.92 15.23
C LEU A 14 21.74 2.88 15.62
N ALA A 15 21.37 1.61 15.80
CA ALA A 15 22.32 0.53 16.09
C ALA A 15 23.22 0.16 14.89
N ALA A 16 22.79 0.49 13.67
CA ALA A 16 23.58 0.26 12.46
C ALA A 16 24.60 1.38 12.15
N LEU A 17 24.53 2.52 12.83
CA LEU A 17 25.36 3.71 12.56
C LEU A 17 26.62 3.82 13.45
N LEU A 18 26.92 2.85 14.31
CA LEU A 18 28.03 2.93 15.26
C LEU A 18 29.38 2.37 14.74
N VAL A 19 29.54 2.13 13.45
CA VAL A 19 30.88 1.80 12.91
C VAL A 19 31.07 2.57 11.59
N SER A 20 31.51 3.80 11.65
CA SER A 20 32.11 4.49 10.49
C SER A 20 33.17 5.48 10.91
N PRO A 21 34.26 5.60 10.13
CA PRO A 21 35.36 6.49 10.47
C PRO A 21 35.06 7.95 10.12
N VAL A 22 35.63 8.83 10.89
CA VAL A 22 35.68 10.29 10.81
C VAL A 22 35.43 10.84 9.42
N ALA A 23 34.26 11.47 9.22
CA ALA A 23 33.98 12.31 8.08
C ALA A 23 34.41 13.75 8.33
N ALA A 24 35.02 14.34 7.33
CA ALA A 24 35.39 15.75 7.30
C ALA A 24 34.14 16.64 7.28
N ALA A 25 34.28 17.81 7.91
CA ALA A 25 33.21 18.80 8.05
C ALA A 25 32.49 19.12 6.72
N VAL A 26 31.16 18.96 6.73
CA VAL A 26 30.26 19.41 5.66
C VAL A 26 30.19 20.93 5.71
N PRO A 27 30.36 21.65 4.60
CA PRO A 27 30.18 23.10 4.58
C PRO A 27 28.70 23.47 4.72
N GLU A 28 28.46 24.50 5.48
CA GLU A 28 27.16 25.11 5.77
C GLU A 28 26.33 25.35 4.50
N ARG A 29 25.09 24.88 4.48
CA ARG A 29 24.16 24.97 3.36
C ARG A 29 23.80 26.44 3.09
N VAL A 30 24.38 27.04 2.08
CA VAL A 30 23.94 28.36 1.59
C VAL A 30 22.63 28.17 0.85
N LEU A 31 21.53 28.64 1.40
CA LEU A 31 20.25 28.72 0.70
C LEU A 31 20.36 29.72 -0.47
N PRO A 32 19.87 29.41 -1.66
CA PRO A 32 19.88 30.36 -2.76
C PRO A 32 18.93 31.54 -2.50
N PRO A 33 19.15 32.70 -3.13
CA PRO A 33 18.31 33.88 -2.94
C PRO A 33 16.88 33.67 -3.46
N ALA A 34 15.95 34.48 -2.96
CA ALA A 34 14.50 34.37 -3.08
C ALA A 34 13.89 34.65 -4.48
N ASP A 35 14.50 34.10 -5.54
CA ASP A 35 13.92 33.98 -6.88
C ASP A 35 13.92 32.48 -7.29
N ASN A 36 13.53 31.58 -6.39
CA ASN A 36 13.43 30.17 -6.72
C ASN A 36 12.28 29.97 -7.73
N PRO A 37 12.54 29.29 -8.85
CA PRO A 37 11.46 28.73 -9.65
C PRO A 37 10.63 27.83 -8.74
N ILE A 38 9.32 27.91 -8.87
CA ILE A 38 8.38 27.01 -8.17
C ILE A 38 8.81 25.60 -8.50
N ILE A 39 9.37 24.88 -7.54
CA ILE A 39 9.73 23.47 -7.68
C ILE A 39 8.40 22.74 -7.80
N SER A 40 8.23 21.90 -8.82
CA SER A 40 7.02 21.10 -8.97
C SER A 40 6.88 20.12 -7.79
N ALA A 41 5.66 19.71 -7.50
CA ALA A 41 5.43 18.70 -6.44
C ALA A 41 6.21 17.39 -6.71
N GLU A 42 6.35 17.00 -7.97
CA GLU A 42 7.14 15.84 -8.40
C GLU A 42 8.65 16.02 -8.16
N GLU A 43 9.16 17.20 -8.42
CA GLU A 43 10.58 17.50 -8.17
C GLU A 43 10.87 17.52 -6.67
N GLN A 44 9.93 18.04 -5.85
CA GLN A 44 10.06 18.01 -4.41
C GLN A 44 10.02 16.56 -3.87
N GLN A 45 9.06 15.75 -4.34
CA GLN A 45 8.96 14.33 -3.98
C GLN A 45 10.23 13.54 -4.35
N TRP A 46 10.79 13.82 -5.54
CA TRP A 46 12.07 13.20 -5.94
C TRP A 46 13.20 13.60 -5.00
N LEU A 47 13.30 14.88 -4.63
CA LEU A 47 14.35 15.39 -3.72
C LEU A 47 14.23 14.76 -2.32
N ASP A 48 13.01 14.63 -1.80
CA ASP A 48 12.75 14.07 -0.48
C ASP A 48 13.07 12.56 -0.43
N ALA A 49 12.76 11.80 -1.48
CA ALA A 49 13.15 10.41 -1.61
C ALA A 49 14.67 10.26 -1.81
N ALA A 50 15.26 11.06 -2.70
CA ALA A 50 16.68 11.01 -3.03
C ALA A 50 17.60 11.39 -1.84
N ALA A 51 17.09 12.17 -0.89
CA ALA A 51 17.84 12.53 0.31
C ALA A 51 18.10 11.34 1.25
N LYS A 52 17.32 10.25 1.12
CA LYS A 52 17.39 9.05 1.96
C LYS A 52 18.06 7.86 1.27
N ALA A 53 18.26 7.94 -0.05
CA ALA A 53 18.79 6.86 -0.86
C ALA A 53 20.32 6.89 -0.93
N ASP A 54 20.93 5.72 -1.08
CA ASP A 54 22.37 5.54 -1.30
C ASP A 54 22.68 4.98 -2.70
N SER A 55 21.66 4.65 -3.48
CA SER A 55 21.77 4.21 -4.87
C SER A 55 20.67 4.78 -5.76
N PHE A 56 20.98 4.89 -7.06
CA PHE A 56 20.10 5.48 -8.06
C PHE A 56 20.23 4.76 -9.39
N THR A 57 19.11 4.60 -10.09
CA THR A 57 19.05 4.05 -11.43
C THR A 57 19.03 5.18 -12.47
N VAL A 58 20.07 5.25 -13.31
CA VAL A 58 20.25 6.24 -14.39
C VAL A 58 19.73 5.65 -15.68
N GLN A 59 18.66 6.22 -16.23
CA GLN A 59 18.12 5.88 -17.55
C GLN A 59 18.71 6.80 -18.61
N LEU A 60 19.24 6.21 -19.69
CA LEU A 60 19.75 6.94 -20.84
C LEU A 60 18.64 7.20 -21.87
N THR A 61 18.86 8.19 -22.74
CA THR A 61 17.87 8.65 -23.73
C THR A 61 17.62 7.68 -24.87
N GLU A 62 18.60 6.83 -25.20
CA GLU A 62 18.47 5.86 -26.30
C GLU A 62 17.52 4.73 -25.85
N PRO A 63 16.60 4.25 -26.73
CA PRO A 63 15.63 3.23 -26.35
C PRO A 63 16.30 1.93 -25.87
N SER A 64 15.67 1.21 -24.95
CA SER A 64 16.04 -0.17 -24.59
C SER A 64 15.68 -1.15 -25.72
N LEU A 65 16.11 -2.41 -25.62
CA LEU A 65 15.71 -3.41 -26.60
C LEU A 65 14.17 -3.57 -26.68
N ALA A 66 13.49 -3.51 -25.54
CA ALA A 66 12.03 -3.63 -25.49
C ALA A 66 11.30 -2.48 -26.20
N THR A 67 11.89 -1.27 -26.20
CA THR A 67 11.29 -0.07 -26.77
C THR A 67 11.83 0.30 -28.17
N TYR A 68 12.87 -0.38 -28.63
CA TYR A 68 13.49 -0.08 -29.91
C TYR A 68 12.67 -0.59 -31.10
N GLU A 69 12.28 0.32 -32.02
CA GLU A 69 11.43 0.04 -33.20
C GLU A 69 12.18 0.08 -34.53
N GLY A 70 13.53 0.18 -34.50
CA GLY A 70 14.32 0.18 -35.72
C GLY A 70 14.38 1.52 -36.44
N ASP A 71 14.15 2.61 -35.74
CA ASP A 71 14.22 3.98 -36.23
C ASP A 71 15.63 4.50 -36.52
N ASN A 72 16.64 3.73 -36.13
CA ASN A 72 18.04 3.98 -36.46
C ASN A 72 18.43 3.26 -37.79
N ALA A 73 19.04 4.00 -38.73
CA ALA A 73 19.43 3.45 -40.01
C ALA A 73 20.53 2.36 -39.93
N ILE A 74 21.12 2.11 -38.77
CA ILE A 74 22.24 1.16 -38.54
C ILE A 74 21.74 -0.16 -37.98
N PHE A 75 20.73 -0.15 -37.10
CA PHE A 75 20.19 -1.34 -36.43
C PHE A 75 18.74 -1.57 -36.85
N ALA A 76 18.42 -2.80 -37.22
CA ALA A 76 17.03 -3.21 -37.43
C ALA A 76 16.36 -3.52 -36.10
N ALA A 77 15.02 -3.34 -36.01
CA ALA A 77 14.26 -3.80 -34.87
C ALA A 77 14.37 -5.31 -34.69
N ALA A 78 14.41 -5.76 -33.45
CA ALA A 78 14.31 -7.18 -33.14
C ALA A 78 12.92 -7.71 -33.55
N PRO A 79 12.82 -8.89 -34.19
CA PRO A 79 11.53 -9.47 -34.57
C PRO A 79 10.63 -9.69 -33.36
N ARG A 80 9.30 -9.54 -33.55
CA ARG A 80 8.26 -9.84 -32.58
C ARG A 80 7.29 -10.84 -33.19
N ASP A 81 6.77 -11.74 -32.40
CA ASP A 81 5.67 -12.62 -32.78
C ASP A 81 4.30 -11.91 -32.73
N GLU A 82 3.23 -12.62 -33.08
CA GLU A 82 1.86 -12.07 -33.13
C GLU A 82 1.33 -11.62 -31.74
N SER A 83 1.86 -12.16 -30.64
CA SER A 83 1.55 -11.73 -29.26
C SER A 83 2.37 -10.52 -28.80
N GLY A 84 3.31 -10.04 -29.61
CA GLY A 84 4.22 -8.94 -29.28
C GLY A 84 5.50 -9.40 -28.56
N LYS A 85 5.67 -10.69 -28.28
CA LYS A 85 6.88 -11.24 -27.64
C LYS A 85 8.10 -11.04 -28.53
N ILE A 86 9.16 -10.46 -27.95
CA ILE A 86 10.38 -10.12 -28.70
C ILE A 86 11.33 -11.31 -28.83
N ALA A 87 11.93 -11.46 -30.00
CA ALA A 87 12.95 -12.47 -30.26
C ALA A 87 14.33 -12.00 -29.76
N VAL A 88 14.53 -12.07 -28.43
CA VAL A 88 15.72 -11.52 -27.74
C VAL A 88 17.06 -12.12 -28.19
N ASN A 89 17.06 -13.31 -28.80
CA ASN A 89 18.24 -13.99 -29.30
C ASN A 89 18.44 -13.81 -30.84
N SER A 90 17.64 -12.94 -31.48
CA SER A 90 17.84 -12.66 -32.90
C SER A 90 19.15 -11.90 -33.16
N PRO A 91 19.76 -12.03 -34.36
CA PRO A 91 20.95 -11.25 -34.70
C PRO A 91 20.76 -9.74 -34.56
N GLU A 92 19.57 -9.23 -34.84
CA GLU A 92 19.18 -7.83 -34.71
C GLU A 92 19.17 -7.40 -33.24
N ALA A 93 18.54 -8.19 -32.33
CA ALA A 93 18.54 -7.95 -30.90
C ALA A 93 19.97 -7.94 -30.33
N ILE A 94 20.77 -8.94 -30.66
CA ILE A 94 22.18 -9.07 -30.20
C ILE A 94 23.01 -7.86 -30.66
N ALA A 95 22.88 -7.44 -31.91
CA ALA A 95 23.62 -6.30 -32.43
C ALA A 95 23.25 -5.00 -31.73
N TYR A 96 21.97 -4.80 -31.44
CA TYR A 96 21.48 -3.61 -30.73
C TYR A 96 21.92 -3.60 -29.27
N LEU A 97 21.83 -4.73 -28.57
CA LEU A 97 22.31 -4.86 -27.17
C LEU A 97 23.83 -4.57 -27.07
N GLN A 98 24.63 -5.02 -28.00
CA GLN A 98 26.07 -4.70 -28.05
C GLN A 98 26.30 -3.18 -28.19
N HIS A 99 25.51 -2.53 -29.01
CA HIS A 99 25.53 -1.05 -29.15
C HIS A 99 25.15 -0.33 -27.86
N LEU A 100 24.05 -0.73 -27.21
CA LEU A 100 23.61 -0.14 -25.95
C LEU A 100 24.66 -0.28 -24.87
N ASN A 101 25.25 -1.47 -24.71
CA ASN A 101 26.28 -1.71 -23.71
C ASN A 101 27.55 -0.87 -23.96
N ALA A 102 27.97 -0.71 -25.19
CA ALA A 102 29.11 0.14 -25.53
C ALA A 102 28.85 1.64 -25.23
N ASN A 103 27.64 2.11 -25.50
CA ASN A 103 27.22 3.48 -25.16
C ASN A 103 27.13 3.70 -23.65
N MET A 104 26.62 2.72 -22.92
CA MET A 104 26.55 2.73 -21.45
C MET A 104 27.95 2.79 -20.84
N ASP A 105 28.91 1.99 -21.31
CA ASP A 105 30.32 2.05 -20.87
C ASP A 105 30.92 3.44 -21.10
N SER A 106 30.65 4.04 -22.26
CA SER A 106 31.12 5.38 -22.59
C SER A 106 30.47 6.44 -21.67
N PHE A 107 29.21 6.28 -21.33
CA PHE A 107 28.52 7.21 -20.42
C PHE A 107 29.02 7.05 -18.98
N ILE A 108 29.20 5.83 -18.47
CA ILE A 108 29.75 5.56 -17.13
C ILE A 108 31.12 6.21 -16.99
N ALA A 109 32.03 6.02 -17.93
CA ALA A 109 33.36 6.64 -17.90
C ALA A 109 33.28 8.19 -17.93
N LYS A 110 32.29 8.77 -18.63
CA LYS A 110 32.04 10.22 -18.60
C LYS A 110 31.51 10.66 -17.24
N ALA A 111 30.59 9.89 -16.64
CA ALA A 111 30.04 10.19 -15.31
C ALA A 111 31.12 10.14 -14.24
N GLU A 112 31.96 9.12 -14.23
CA GLU A 112 33.12 8.98 -13.32
C GLU A 112 34.08 10.16 -13.43
N SER A 113 34.37 10.59 -14.66
CA SER A 113 35.20 11.79 -14.89
C SER A 113 34.55 13.06 -14.37
N LEU A 114 33.23 13.17 -14.45
CA LEU A 114 32.45 14.32 -13.96
C LEU A 114 32.40 14.37 -12.43
N LEU A 115 32.22 13.19 -11.81
CA LEU A 115 32.13 13.02 -10.36
C LEU A 115 33.51 13.00 -9.68
N GLY A 116 34.59 12.77 -10.44
CA GLY A 116 35.96 12.69 -9.94
C GLY A 116 36.24 11.43 -9.13
N ARG A 117 35.45 10.42 -9.29
CA ARG A 117 35.60 9.09 -8.66
C ARG A 117 35.04 7.98 -9.53
N ASP A 118 35.48 6.75 -9.31
CA ASP A 118 34.86 5.58 -9.92
C ASP A 118 33.44 5.36 -9.35
N LEU A 119 32.50 4.94 -10.21
CA LEU A 119 31.15 4.59 -9.82
C LEU A 119 31.09 3.10 -9.44
N GLU A 120 30.53 2.82 -8.28
CA GLU A 120 30.11 1.45 -7.94
C GLU A 120 28.82 1.13 -8.67
N VAL A 121 28.94 0.58 -9.91
CA VAL A 121 27.78 0.16 -10.71
C VAL A 121 27.25 -1.14 -10.13
N LEU A 122 25.98 -1.13 -9.69
CA LEU A 122 25.29 -2.26 -9.08
C LEU A 122 24.69 -3.18 -10.15
N TYR A 123 23.91 -2.60 -11.06
CA TYR A 123 23.24 -3.32 -12.15
C TYR A 123 23.32 -2.56 -13.46
N ARG A 124 23.16 -3.30 -14.56
CA ARG A 124 23.04 -2.77 -15.93
C ARG A 124 21.75 -3.24 -16.55
N TYR A 125 21.09 -2.36 -17.25
CA TYR A 125 19.81 -2.61 -17.89
C TYR A 125 19.91 -2.28 -19.38
N ASP A 126 19.45 -3.18 -20.23
CA ASP A 126 19.47 -3.00 -21.68
C ASP A 126 18.20 -3.54 -22.37
N TYR A 127 17.41 -4.35 -21.64
CA TYR A 127 16.12 -4.86 -22.09
C TYR A 127 14.93 -3.98 -21.67
N VAL A 128 14.74 -3.70 -20.38
CA VAL A 128 13.57 -2.94 -19.82
C VAL A 128 13.78 -1.44 -19.93
N LEU A 129 14.97 -0.97 -19.66
CA LEU A 129 15.43 0.40 -19.85
C LEU A 129 16.89 0.35 -20.34
N ASN A 130 17.35 1.41 -20.96
CA ASN A 130 18.76 1.54 -21.30
C ASN A 130 19.44 2.37 -20.21
N GLY A 131 20.27 1.76 -19.35
CA GLY A 131 20.90 2.46 -18.25
C GLY A 131 21.59 1.56 -17.23
N PHE A 132 21.85 2.10 -16.05
CA PHE A 132 22.52 1.38 -14.98
C PHE A 132 22.09 1.93 -13.59
N SER A 133 22.16 1.07 -12.57
CA SER A 133 22.07 1.47 -11.17
C SER A 133 23.48 1.59 -10.57
N ALA A 134 23.72 2.61 -9.75
CA ALA A 134 24.99 2.82 -9.08
C ALA A 134 24.83 3.50 -7.72
N ARG A 135 25.79 3.28 -6.81
CA ARG A 135 25.84 3.99 -5.54
C ARG A 135 26.24 5.45 -5.74
N MET A 136 25.37 6.33 -5.34
CA MET A 136 25.53 7.79 -5.47
C MET A 136 24.81 8.48 -4.31
N ASN A 137 25.27 9.68 -3.98
CA ASN A 137 24.52 10.57 -3.10
C ASN A 137 23.58 11.49 -3.91
N LEU A 138 22.71 12.21 -3.22
CA LEU A 138 21.74 13.13 -3.80
C LEU A 138 22.40 14.16 -4.78
N GLU A 139 23.55 14.71 -4.42
CA GLU A 139 24.21 15.74 -5.25
C GLU A 139 24.74 15.16 -6.55
N GLU A 140 25.31 13.96 -6.49
CA GLU A 140 25.79 13.21 -7.65
C GLU A 140 24.65 12.79 -8.57
N ALA A 141 23.57 12.26 -8.01
CA ALA A 141 22.36 11.88 -8.74
C ALA A 141 21.71 13.08 -9.43
N ALA A 142 21.57 14.21 -8.73
CA ALA A 142 21.04 15.45 -9.27
C ALA A 142 21.96 16.08 -10.35
N LEU A 143 23.27 15.84 -10.27
CA LEU A 143 24.23 16.26 -11.29
C LEU A 143 24.10 15.41 -12.56
N LEU A 144 23.98 14.09 -12.41
CA LEU A 144 23.80 13.17 -13.53
C LEU A 144 22.46 13.36 -14.23
N ARG A 145 21.39 13.63 -13.48
CA ARG A 145 20.04 13.90 -14.00
C ARG A 145 20.01 15.06 -15.02
N LYS A 146 20.94 15.99 -14.91
CA LYS A 146 21.06 17.15 -15.81
C LYS A 146 22.00 16.91 -17.00
N GLN A 147 22.62 15.73 -17.13
CA GLN A 147 23.58 15.49 -18.20
C GLN A 147 22.90 15.18 -19.53
N PRO A 148 23.45 15.68 -20.64
CA PRO A 148 23.01 15.26 -21.98
C PRO A 148 23.22 13.75 -22.13
N GLY A 149 22.16 13.06 -22.57
CA GLY A 149 22.15 11.60 -22.73
C GLY A 149 21.47 10.88 -21.56
N VAL A 150 21.10 11.59 -20.48
CA VAL A 150 20.26 11.07 -19.42
C VAL A 150 18.80 11.44 -19.70
N ARG A 151 17.92 10.46 -19.60
CA ARG A 151 16.48 10.67 -19.70
C ARG A 151 15.89 10.95 -18.32
N GLU A 152 16.25 10.13 -17.33
CA GLU A 152 15.78 10.26 -15.95
C GLU A 152 16.79 9.60 -14.98
N VAL A 153 16.72 9.97 -13.71
CA VAL A 153 17.42 9.32 -12.60
C VAL A 153 16.39 8.96 -11.55
N PHE A 154 16.15 7.68 -11.37
CA PHE A 154 15.23 7.13 -10.38
C PHE A 154 15.93 6.92 -9.05
N VAL A 155 15.20 7.11 -7.98
CA VAL A 155 15.63 6.75 -6.63
C VAL A 155 15.42 5.26 -6.42
N ASP A 156 16.44 4.54 -5.97
CA ASP A 156 16.30 3.13 -5.59
C ASP A 156 15.78 3.06 -4.15
N ASP A 157 14.68 2.36 -3.94
CA ASP A 157 14.01 2.21 -2.63
C ASP A 157 14.06 0.76 -2.14
N VAL A 158 13.59 0.48 -0.93
CA VAL A 158 13.63 -0.86 -0.31
C VAL A 158 12.22 -1.30 0.06
N TYR A 159 11.79 -2.51 -0.36
CA TYR A 159 10.46 -3.10 -0.20
C TYR A 159 10.44 -4.32 0.72
N TYR A 160 9.24 -4.75 1.27
CA TYR A 160 9.08 -5.80 2.31
C TYR A 160 7.92 -6.78 2.04
N LEU A 161 7.74 -7.91 2.78
CA LEU A 161 7.12 -9.19 2.35
C LEU A 161 5.80 -9.65 3.04
N ASP A 162 4.99 -10.62 2.39
CA ASP A 162 3.72 -11.22 2.85
C ASP A 162 3.24 -12.49 2.10
N THR A 163 2.22 -13.30 2.55
CA THR A 163 1.92 -14.70 2.08
C THR A 163 0.48 -15.28 2.05
N ASP A 164 0.07 -16.32 1.23
CA ASP A 164 -0.75 -17.60 1.24
C ASP A 164 -2.05 -17.91 0.39
N VAL A 165 -2.70 -19.09 -0.01
CA VAL A 165 -3.54 -20.29 -0.47
C VAL A 165 -4.85 -20.21 -1.31
N SER A 166 -5.26 -20.99 -2.36
CA SER A 166 -6.34 -22.02 -2.65
C SER A 166 -6.93 -22.15 -4.07
N PRO A 167 -6.79 -23.26 -4.87
CA PRO A 167 -7.29 -23.43 -6.26
C PRO A 167 -8.81 -23.57 -6.40
N GLU A 168 -9.45 -24.37 -5.56
CA GLU A 168 -10.89 -24.66 -5.68
C GLU A 168 -11.75 -23.43 -5.39
N PHE A 169 -11.34 -22.59 -4.45
CA PHE A 169 -12.09 -21.40 -4.06
C PHE A 169 -12.20 -20.38 -5.19
N ILE A 170 -11.20 -20.30 -6.07
CA ILE A 170 -11.23 -19.41 -7.23
C ILE A 170 -11.73 -20.11 -8.52
N GLY A 171 -12.09 -21.41 -8.45
CA GLY A 171 -12.65 -22.17 -9.57
C GLY A 171 -11.67 -22.49 -10.69
N ILE A 172 -10.36 -22.49 -10.43
CA ILE A 172 -9.35 -22.79 -11.44
C ILE A 172 -9.28 -24.30 -11.76
N ASP A 173 -9.69 -25.15 -10.83
CA ASP A 173 -9.84 -26.60 -11.01
C ASP A 173 -10.77 -26.94 -12.19
N GLN A 174 -11.82 -26.13 -12.40
CA GLN A 174 -12.75 -26.26 -13.51
C GLN A 174 -12.15 -25.83 -14.86
N VAL A 175 -11.12 -24.97 -14.83
CA VAL A 175 -10.31 -24.66 -16.01
C VAL A 175 -9.35 -25.82 -16.30
N TRP A 176 -8.78 -26.43 -15.23
CA TRP A 176 -7.85 -27.57 -15.40
C TRP A 176 -8.50 -28.79 -16.02
N ASP A 177 -9.77 -29.08 -15.71
CA ASP A 177 -10.50 -30.20 -16.25
C ASP A 177 -11.21 -29.87 -17.59
N GLY A 178 -11.24 -28.59 -17.98
CA GLY A 178 -11.89 -28.11 -19.21
C GLY A 178 -13.39 -27.88 -19.10
N SER A 179 -13.98 -28.03 -17.91
CA SER A 179 -15.43 -27.85 -17.72
C SER A 179 -15.87 -26.42 -17.97
N THR A 180 -15.02 -25.45 -17.70
CA THR A 180 -15.24 -24.01 -17.90
C THR A 180 -14.35 -23.40 -18.98
N VAL A 181 -13.97 -24.15 -20.01
CA VAL A 181 -13.19 -23.67 -21.14
C VAL A 181 -14.00 -23.81 -22.44
N PRO A 182 -14.00 -22.81 -23.35
CA PRO A 182 -14.81 -22.89 -24.61
C PRO A 182 -14.55 -24.13 -25.44
N THR A 183 -13.31 -24.57 -25.52
CA THR A 183 -12.88 -25.75 -26.29
C THR A 183 -13.19 -27.10 -25.58
N GLY A 184 -13.47 -27.08 -24.28
CA GLY A 184 -13.60 -28.27 -23.45
C GLY A 184 -12.26 -28.95 -23.15
N THR A 185 -11.14 -28.37 -23.57
CA THR A 185 -9.79 -28.85 -23.28
C THR A 185 -9.18 -28.00 -22.17
N GLY A 186 -8.91 -28.62 -21.04
CA GLY A 186 -8.37 -27.92 -19.88
C GLY A 186 -6.92 -27.48 -20.05
N ALA A 187 -6.53 -26.47 -19.33
CA ALA A 187 -5.18 -25.92 -19.26
C ALA A 187 -4.73 -25.80 -17.79
N LYS A 188 -3.44 -26.12 -17.56
CA LYS A 188 -2.77 -26.04 -16.26
C LYS A 188 -1.50 -25.19 -16.30
N GLY A 189 -1.40 -24.28 -17.29
CA GLY A 189 -0.23 -23.46 -17.51
C GLY A 189 0.87 -24.12 -18.36
N ALA A 190 0.55 -25.22 -19.07
CA ALA A 190 1.51 -25.89 -19.92
C ALA A 190 2.11 -24.97 -21.00
N GLY A 191 3.44 -25.00 -21.15
CA GLY A 191 4.17 -24.17 -22.14
C GLY A 191 4.37 -22.72 -21.72
N THR A 192 4.04 -22.35 -20.49
CA THR A 192 4.31 -21.00 -19.94
C THR A 192 5.41 -21.02 -18.89
N ILE A 193 6.07 -19.88 -18.71
CA ILE A 193 7.12 -19.65 -17.72
C ILE A 193 6.65 -18.55 -16.76
N VAL A 194 6.60 -18.87 -15.47
CA VAL A 194 6.33 -17.89 -14.39
C VAL A 194 7.66 -17.43 -13.80
N GLY A 195 7.95 -16.15 -13.89
CA GLY A 195 9.06 -15.50 -13.20
C GLY A 195 8.61 -15.06 -11.79
N VAL A 196 9.30 -15.52 -10.76
CA VAL A 196 9.01 -15.17 -9.36
C VAL A 196 10.14 -14.28 -8.84
N ILE A 197 9.83 -13.01 -8.58
CA ILE A 197 10.77 -12.01 -8.06
C ILE A 197 10.51 -11.87 -6.57
N ASP A 198 11.43 -12.45 -5.73
CA ASP A 198 11.15 -12.63 -4.31
C ASP A 198 12.43 -12.91 -3.48
N THR A 199 12.33 -13.64 -2.34
CA THR A 199 13.43 -14.01 -1.42
C THR A 199 14.29 -15.18 -1.89
N GLY A 200 14.01 -15.77 -3.04
CA GLY A 200 14.69 -16.96 -3.58
C GLY A 200 13.74 -18.15 -3.68
N ILE A 201 14.32 -19.36 -3.78
CA ILE A 201 13.55 -20.60 -3.95
C ILE A 201 14.23 -21.79 -3.28
N ASN A 202 13.46 -22.67 -2.67
CA ASN A 202 13.93 -23.99 -2.22
C ASN A 202 13.96 -24.98 -3.40
N MET A 203 15.09 -25.04 -4.08
CA MET A 203 15.28 -25.86 -5.29
C MET A 203 15.03 -27.36 -5.08
N SER A 204 15.09 -27.85 -3.82
CA SER A 204 14.88 -29.25 -3.47
C SER A 204 13.45 -29.59 -3.10
N HIS A 205 12.55 -28.58 -3.00
CA HIS A 205 11.18 -28.83 -2.57
C HIS A 205 10.37 -29.60 -3.63
N PRO A 206 9.53 -30.59 -3.23
CA PRO A 206 8.74 -31.38 -4.17
C PRO A 206 7.81 -30.57 -5.10
N SER A 207 7.38 -29.38 -4.68
CA SER A 207 6.60 -28.46 -5.52
C SER A 207 7.34 -28.02 -6.78
N PHE A 208 8.67 -28.16 -6.81
CA PHE A 208 9.52 -27.74 -7.94
C PHE A 208 10.24 -28.90 -8.60
N ALA A 209 9.85 -30.15 -8.25
CA ALA A 209 10.41 -31.34 -8.88
C ALA A 209 9.95 -31.48 -10.35
N GLU A 210 10.76 -32.15 -11.16
CA GLU A 210 10.46 -32.39 -12.58
C GLU A 210 9.21 -33.23 -12.81
N THR A 211 8.86 -34.11 -11.86
CA THR A 211 7.67 -34.96 -11.90
C THR A 211 7.09 -35.17 -10.52
N THR A 212 5.78 -35.34 -10.43
CA THR A 212 5.09 -35.72 -9.19
C THR A 212 4.14 -36.91 -9.43
N PRO A 213 3.84 -37.70 -8.38
CA PRO A 213 2.88 -38.80 -8.52
C PRO A 213 1.45 -38.38 -8.82
N LEU A 214 1.06 -37.13 -8.45
CA LEU A 214 -0.32 -36.62 -8.60
C LEU A 214 -0.53 -35.89 -9.93
N ASP A 215 0.54 -35.43 -10.58
CA ASP A 215 0.47 -34.77 -11.88
C ASP A 215 1.68 -35.17 -12.73
N PRO A 216 1.59 -36.26 -13.54
CA PRO A 216 2.71 -36.79 -14.30
C PRO A 216 2.91 -36.02 -15.61
N TYR A 217 2.90 -34.67 -15.55
CA TYR A 217 3.16 -33.84 -16.72
C TYR A 217 4.65 -33.92 -17.10
N VAL A 218 4.92 -34.00 -18.41
CA VAL A 218 6.28 -34.00 -18.96
C VAL A 218 6.60 -32.62 -19.49
N TYR A 219 7.47 -31.92 -18.81
CA TYR A 219 7.91 -30.58 -19.20
C TYR A 219 8.77 -30.63 -20.45
N VAL A 220 8.65 -29.62 -21.29
CA VAL A 220 9.52 -29.40 -22.44
C VAL A 220 10.37 -28.15 -22.18
N ASN A 221 11.68 -28.31 -22.04
CA ASN A 221 12.54 -27.17 -21.76
C ASN A 221 12.66 -26.28 -23.02
N PRO A 222 12.18 -25.02 -22.97
CA PRO A 222 12.20 -24.14 -24.17
C PRO A 222 13.60 -23.71 -24.60
N TYR A 223 14.61 -23.87 -23.72
CA TYR A 223 16.00 -23.53 -24.02
C TYR A 223 16.81 -24.72 -24.62
N GLY A 224 16.22 -25.92 -24.62
CA GLY A 224 16.80 -27.16 -25.03
C GLY A 224 17.15 -28.08 -23.86
N GLU A 225 17.31 -29.39 -24.18
CA GLU A 225 17.54 -30.43 -23.17
C GLU A 225 18.81 -30.12 -22.33
N GLY A 226 18.62 -30.03 -20.99
CA GLY A 226 19.66 -29.75 -20.01
C GLY A 226 20.21 -28.33 -20.02
N VAL A 227 19.54 -27.37 -20.68
CA VAL A 227 19.97 -25.98 -20.74
C VAL A 227 19.15 -25.18 -19.69
N TYR A 228 19.82 -24.71 -18.66
CA TYR A 228 19.22 -23.94 -17.56
C TYR A 228 19.78 -22.52 -17.49
N LYS A 229 19.19 -21.65 -16.66
CA LYS A 229 19.50 -20.23 -16.58
C LYS A 229 20.14 -19.84 -15.23
N GLY A 230 20.82 -18.68 -15.22
CA GLY A 230 21.38 -18.10 -14.00
C GLY A 230 22.41 -18.98 -13.29
N LEU A 231 22.25 -19.16 -11.99
CA LEU A 231 23.14 -19.95 -11.14
C LEU A 231 23.13 -21.44 -11.53
N CYS A 232 22.03 -21.98 -12.03
CA CYS A 232 21.93 -23.35 -12.50
C CYS A 232 22.82 -23.64 -13.72
N ALA A 233 23.12 -22.61 -14.53
CA ALA A 233 24.05 -22.72 -15.64
C ALA A 233 25.52 -22.53 -15.22
N SER A 234 25.78 -21.62 -14.27
CA SER A 234 27.12 -21.23 -13.83
C SER A 234 27.70 -22.15 -12.75
N ASP A 235 26.83 -22.72 -11.88
CA ASP A 235 27.21 -23.68 -10.82
C ASP A 235 26.16 -24.80 -10.69
N PRO A 236 26.12 -25.74 -11.64
CA PRO A 236 25.09 -26.81 -11.65
C PRO A 236 25.28 -27.87 -10.54
N VAL A 237 26.35 -27.80 -9.77
CA VAL A 237 26.59 -28.68 -8.62
C VAL A 237 25.95 -28.13 -7.35
N GLY A 238 26.04 -26.83 -7.15
CA GLY A 238 25.42 -26.13 -6.03
C GLY A 238 23.93 -25.82 -6.25
N HIS A 239 23.50 -25.70 -7.52
CA HIS A 239 22.16 -25.27 -7.91
C HIS A 239 21.51 -26.33 -8.84
N VAL A 240 20.59 -27.11 -8.25
CA VAL A 240 19.93 -28.21 -8.97
C VAL A 240 18.64 -27.74 -9.62
N CYS A 241 18.73 -27.33 -10.89
CA CYS A 241 17.55 -27.07 -11.72
C CYS A 241 17.10 -28.31 -12.48
N ASN A 242 15.89 -28.27 -13.01
CA ASN A 242 15.24 -29.31 -13.80
C ASN A 242 14.27 -28.67 -14.80
N ASP A 243 13.57 -29.47 -15.60
CA ASP A 243 12.66 -28.92 -16.62
C ASP A 243 11.38 -28.26 -16.04
N LYS A 244 11.14 -28.33 -14.72
CA LYS A 244 10.14 -27.53 -13.98
C LYS A 244 10.73 -26.21 -13.51
N LEU A 245 11.90 -26.24 -12.86
CA LEU A 245 12.62 -25.06 -12.39
C LEU A 245 13.77 -24.77 -13.36
N LEU A 246 13.52 -23.87 -14.31
CA LEU A 246 14.41 -23.58 -15.44
C LEU A 246 15.62 -22.71 -15.08
N GLY A 247 15.55 -21.96 -13.98
CA GLY A 247 16.64 -21.06 -13.62
C GLY A 247 16.46 -20.42 -12.24
N VAL A 248 17.60 -20.03 -11.69
CA VAL A 248 17.68 -19.31 -10.42
C VAL A 248 18.69 -18.18 -10.57
N TYR A 249 18.32 -16.98 -10.15
CA TYR A 249 19.19 -15.81 -10.09
C TYR A 249 19.24 -15.26 -8.67
N ASP A 250 20.34 -14.61 -8.33
CA ASP A 250 20.51 -13.92 -7.06
C ASP A 250 21.11 -12.53 -7.26
N TYR A 251 20.40 -11.53 -6.81
CA TYR A 251 20.78 -10.12 -6.84
C TYR A 251 21.16 -9.59 -5.44
N VAL A 252 21.23 -10.49 -4.45
CA VAL A 252 21.67 -10.16 -3.10
C VAL A 252 23.14 -10.48 -2.94
N THR A 253 23.92 -9.56 -2.38
CA THR A 253 25.38 -9.68 -2.26
C THR A 253 25.77 -10.92 -1.47
N GLY A 254 26.50 -11.84 -2.11
CA GLY A 254 26.99 -13.08 -1.53
C GLY A 254 25.93 -14.16 -1.37
N GLY A 255 24.79 -14.01 -2.04
CA GLY A 255 23.71 -14.98 -2.06
C GLY A 255 23.98 -16.16 -2.98
N ASP A 256 23.15 -17.20 -2.85
CA ASP A 256 23.22 -18.45 -3.61
C ASP A 256 21.86 -18.82 -4.22
N GLY A 257 20.89 -17.88 -4.25
CA GLY A 257 19.55 -18.08 -4.78
C GLY A 257 18.63 -18.93 -3.90
N HIS A 258 19.13 -19.55 -2.84
CA HIS A 258 18.30 -20.24 -1.87
C HIS A 258 17.41 -19.25 -1.10
N ASP A 259 16.19 -19.69 -0.87
CA ASP A 259 15.27 -18.98 0.01
C ASP A 259 15.69 -19.16 1.47
N THR A 260 15.83 -18.07 2.20
CA THR A 260 16.18 -18.05 3.64
C THR A 260 15.10 -17.39 4.51
N GLU A 261 14.03 -16.93 3.87
CA GLU A 261 12.93 -16.17 4.49
C GLU A 261 11.57 -16.86 4.27
N ASP A 262 11.55 -18.05 3.62
CA ASP A 262 10.38 -18.88 3.31
C ASP A 262 9.44 -18.31 2.23
N HIS A 263 9.44 -17.01 2.03
CA HIS A 263 8.45 -16.28 1.27
C HIS A 263 8.50 -16.58 -0.24
N GLY A 264 9.67 -16.57 -0.87
CA GLY A 264 9.80 -16.80 -2.30
C GLY A 264 9.44 -18.24 -2.69
N SER A 265 9.78 -19.23 -1.87
CA SER A 265 9.34 -20.62 -2.06
C SER A 265 7.84 -20.74 -1.97
N HIS A 266 7.25 -20.03 -1.03
CA HIS A 266 5.80 -20.01 -0.82
C HIS A 266 5.08 -19.39 -2.01
N THR A 267 5.47 -18.21 -2.47
CA THR A 267 4.86 -17.53 -3.62
C THR A 267 5.07 -18.29 -4.92
N ALA A 268 6.25 -18.89 -5.13
CA ALA A 268 6.54 -19.74 -6.28
C ALA A 268 5.65 -20.99 -6.31
N SER A 269 5.47 -21.66 -5.17
CA SER A 269 4.61 -22.84 -5.10
C SER A 269 3.14 -22.50 -5.24
N THR A 270 2.69 -21.36 -4.72
CA THR A 270 1.31 -20.88 -4.88
C THR A 270 0.99 -20.52 -6.34
N SER A 271 1.92 -19.88 -7.06
CA SER A 271 1.70 -19.54 -8.47
C SER A 271 1.77 -20.75 -9.40
N ALA A 272 2.84 -21.58 -9.29
CA ALA A 272 3.15 -22.59 -10.26
C ALA A 272 3.70 -23.89 -9.67
N GLY A 273 3.58 -24.15 -8.37
CA GLY A 273 4.02 -25.42 -7.75
C GLY A 273 3.27 -26.62 -8.27
N ASN A 274 3.95 -27.75 -8.37
CA ASN A 274 3.31 -29.04 -8.69
C ASN A 274 2.23 -29.43 -7.68
N ARG A 275 1.26 -30.24 -8.11
CA ARG A 275 0.35 -30.91 -7.16
C ARG A 275 1.10 -31.99 -6.40
N ILE A 276 1.14 -31.87 -5.07
CA ILE A 276 1.82 -32.82 -4.18
C ILE A 276 0.93 -33.15 -2.96
N SER A 277 1.05 -34.38 -2.47
CA SER A 277 0.43 -34.77 -1.20
C SER A 277 1.43 -34.60 -0.07
N VAL A 278 1.03 -33.89 0.96
CA VAL A 278 1.87 -33.52 2.11
C VAL A 278 1.15 -33.83 3.42
N ASN A 279 1.92 -34.02 4.49
CA ASN A 279 1.39 -34.12 5.84
C ASN A 279 1.66 -32.81 6.57
N TYR A 280 0.61 -32.11 7.01
CA TYR A 280 0.71 -30.91 7.81
C TYR A 280 0.15 -31.15 9.22
N GLY A 281 1.05 -31.29 10.19
CA GLY A 281 0.69 -31.51 11.61
C GLY A 281 -0.20 -32.74 11.90
N GLY A 282 -0.17 -33.76 11.05
CA GLY A 282 -1.05 -34.95 11.15
C GLY A 282 -2.11 -35.00 10.04
N ALA A 283 -2.56 -33.89 9.54
CA ALA A 283 -3.52 -33.82 8.44
C ALA A 283 -2.86 -34.13 7.08
N GLN A 284 -3.41 -35.07 6.32
CA GLN A 284 -3.01 -35.34 4.93
C GLN A 284 -3.74 -34.40 3.99
N VAL A 285 -3.00 -33.58 3.23
CA VAL A 285 -3.56 -32.62 2.32
C VAL A 285 -2.86 -32.64 0.95
N VAL A 286 -3.50 -32.07 -0.06
CA VAL A 286 -2.91 -31.87 -1.38
C VAL A 286 -2.77 -30.37 -1.61
N ILE A 287 -1.56 -29.89 -1.81
CA ILE A 287 -1.28 -28.52 -2.22
C ILE A 287 -0.95 -28.48 -3.72
N SER A 288 -1.21 -27.33 -4.34
CA SER A 288 -0.98 -27.08 -5.76
C SER A 288 -0.81 -25.58 -6.03
N GLY A 289 0.08 -25.24 -6.92
CA GLY A 289 0.03 -23.93 -7.57
C GLY A 289 -1.17 -23.81 -8.51
N MET A 290 -1.53 -22.56 -8.86
CA MET A 290 -2.63 -22.29 -9.79
C MET A 290 -2.29 -22.75 -11.21
N ALA A 291 -1.02 -22.73 -11.59
CA ALA A 291 -0.51 -23.21 -12.87
C ALA A 291 0.49 -24.37 -12.67
N PRO A 292 0.05 -25.57 -12.22
CA PRO A 292 0.97 -26.66 -11.83
C PRO A 292 1.84 -27.16 -12.99
N ASN A 293 1.45 -26.98 -14.24
CA ASN A 293 2.20 -27.38 -15.43
C ASN A 293 3.02 -26.23 -16.04
N ALA A 294 2.99 -25.03 -15.46
CA ALA A 294 3.91 -23.96 -15.85
C ALA A 294 5.32 -24.21 -15.30
N GLN A 295 6.31 -23.69 -15.99
CA GLN A 295 7.71 -23.71 -15.58
C GLN A 295 8.03 -22.47 -14.74
N ILE A 296 9.12 -22.50 -13.97
CA ILE A 296 9.48 -21.45 -13.03
C ILE A 296 10.90 -20.97 -13.29
N ILE A 297 11.12 -19.65 -13.20
CA ILE A 297 12.42 -19.04 -12.98
C ILE A 297 12.33 -18.16 -11.75
N ALA A 298 13.24 -18.35 -10.79
CA ALA A 298 13.28 -17.58 -9.55
C ALA A 298 14.35 -16.50 -9.61
N TYR A 299 13.98 -15.29 -9.18
CA TYR A 299 14.85 -14.12 -9.10
C TYR A 299 14.88 -13.62 -7.66
N LYS A 300 15.95 -13.95 -6.91
CA LYS A 300 16.13 -13.50 -5.54
C LYS A 300 16.57 -12.06 -5.52
N VAL A 301 15.73 -11.19 -4.96
CA VAL A 301 15.99 -9.74 -4.83
C VAL A 301 15.95 -9.26 -3.39
N CYS A 302 15.53 -10.13 -2.45
CA CYS A 302 15.30 -9.80 -1.05
C CYS A 302 16.30 -10.52 -0.14
N SER A 303 16.63 -9.84 0.98
CA SER A 303 17.35 -10.38 2.12
C SER A 303 16.59 -10.04 3.41
N SER A 304 17.09 -10.49 4.57
CA SER A 304 16.53 -10.12 5.88
C SER A 304 16.50 -8.61 6.15
N THR A 305 17.19 -7.80 5.33
CA THR A 305 17.22 -6.33 5.43
C THR A 305 16.26 -5.65 4.45
N GLY A 306 15.51 -6.41 3.64
CA GLY A 306 14.54 -5.91 2.66
C GLY A 306 14.93 -6.17 1.20
N CYS A 307 14.17 -5.59 0.28
CA CYS A 307 14.21 -5.85 -1.17
C CYS A 307 14.51 -4.55 -1.93
N PRO A 308 15.75 -4.28 -2.31
CA PRO A 308 16.11 -3.07 -3.05
C PRO A 308 15.44 -3.00 -4.43
N THR A 309 14.90 -1.83 -4.81
CA THR A 309 14.20 -1.62 -6.08
C THR A 309 15.11 -1.82 -7.30
N ASN A 310 16.40 -1.47 -7.18
CA ASN A 310 17.37 -1.70 -8.23
C ASN A 310 17.60 -3.21 -8.51
N ALA A 311 17.57 -4.06 -7.49
CA ALA A 311 17.61 -5.50 -7.62
C ALA A 311 16.33 -6.02 -8.31
N SER A 312 15.17 -5.50 -7.91
CA SER A 312 13.88 -5.83 -8.53
C SER A 312 13.84 -5.42 -10.01
N THR A 313 14.29 -4.21 -10.33
CA THR A 313 14.40 -3.75 -11.73
C THR A 313 15.37 -4.62 -12.55
N ALA A 314 16.50 -5.04 -11.96
CA ALA A 314 17.46 -5.96 -12.61
C ALA A 314 16.83 -7.33 -12.84
N ALA A 315 16.02 -7.82 -11.91
CA ALA A 315 15.29 -9.07 -12.06
C ALA A 315 14.26 -9.01 -13.21
N VAL A 316 13.49 -7.93 -13.33
CA VAL A 316 12.56 -7.74 -14.46
C VAL A 316 13.30 -7.66 -15.79
N ASN A 317 14.44 -6.95 -15.85
CA ASN A 317 15.28 -6.90 -17.02
C ASN A 317 15.74 -8.31 -17.45
N GLN A 318 16.17 -9.15 -16.50
CA GLN A 318 16.58 -10.52 -16.76
C GLN A 318 15.39 -11.40 -17.15
N ALA A 319 14.22 -11.22 -16.53
CA ALA A 319 13.02 -11.98 -16.86
C ALA A 319 12.58 -11.79 -18.32
N ILE A 320 12.71 -10.57 -18.85
CA ILE A 320 12.51 -10.30 -20.28
C ILE A 320 13.53 -11.07 -21.12
N ALA A 321 14.81 -11.06 -20.74
CA ALA A 321 15.86 -11.77 -21.45
C ALA A 321 15.68 -13.29 -21.41
N ASP A 322 15.11 -13.82 -20.34
CA ASP A 322 14.77 -15.24 -20.20
C ASP A 322 13.47 -15.61 -20.94
N GLY A 323 12.65 -14.63 -21.30
CA GLY A 323 11.43 -14.85 -22.05
C GLY A 323 10.30 -15.44 -21.21
N VAL A 324 10.16 -15.02 -19.96
CA VAL A 324 9.01 -15.39 -19.11
C VAL A 324 7.69 -14.89 -19.71
N ASP A 325 6.59 -15.51 -19.36
CA ASP A 325 5.25 -15.16 -19.83
C ASP A 325 4.46 -14.36 -18.78
N VAL A 326 4.71 -14.64 -17.50
CA VAL A 326 4.04 -14.01 -16.36
C VAL A 326 5.06 -13.70 -15.27
N LEU A 327 4.91 -12.56 -14.61
CA LEU A 327 5.67 -12.19 -13.42
C LEU A 327 4.76 -12.19 -12.18
N ASN A 328 5.26 -12.76 -11.08
CA ASN A 328 4.75 -12.53 -9.74
C ASN A 328 5.70 -11.61 -8.98
N PHE A 329 5.17 -10.51 -8.44
CA PHE A 329 5.90 -9.54 -7.63
C PHE A 329 5.16 -9.26 -6.33
N SER A 330 5.43 -10.09 -5.32
CA SER A 330 4.80 -10.03 -4.00
C SER A 330 5.55 -9.15 -3.02
N ILE A 331 6.01 -7.96 -3.46
CA ILE A 331 6.87 -7.05 -2.71
C ILE A 331 6.32 -5.64 -2.83
N GLY A 332 6.44 -4.81 -1.77
CA GLY A 332 5.99 -3.43 -1.81
C GLY A 332 6.52 -2.56 -0.68
N PRO A 333 6.34 -1.24 -0.75
CA PRO A 333 6.71 -0.32 0.33
C PRO A 333 5.80 -0.52 1.55
N THR A 334 6.34 -0.27 2.75
CA THR A 334 5.61 -0.39 4.02
C THR A 334 4.96 0.93 4.48
N GLY A 335 4.96 1.96 3.65
CA GLY A 335 4.39 3.26 3.99
C GLY A 335 4.90 4.36 3.08
N GLY A 336 4.41 5.56 3.28
CA GLY A 336 4.72 6.74 2.49
C GLY A 336 3.58 7.14 1.55
N PRO A 337 3.68 8.24 0.82
CA PRO A 337 2.70 8.61 -0.19
C PRO A 337 2.76 7.65 -1.38
N ALA A 338 1.61 7.40 -2.00
CA ALA A 338 1.55 6.69 -3.27
C ALA A 338 2.40 7.42 -4.33
N ARG A 339 3.28 6.68 -5.00
CA ARG A 339 4.19 7.24 -6.02
C ARG A 339 3.58 7.11 -7.41
N SER A 340 3.97 8.02 -8.29
CA SER A 340 3.60 7.90 -9.70
C SER A 340 4.24 6.66 -10.32
N PRO A 341 3.46 5.76 -10.95
CA PRO A 341 4.03 4.58 -11.60
C PRO A 341 4.95 4.92 -12.77
N TRP A 342 4.84 6.12 -13.31
CA TRP A 342 5.75 6.62 -14.37
C TRP A 342 7.06 7.20 -13.84
N THR A 343 7.28 7.24 -12.52
CA THR A 343 8.52 7.72 -11.90
C THR A 343 9.19 6.68 -10.99
N ASP A 344 8.60 5.50 -10.87
CA ASP A 344 9.20 4.36 -10.17
C ASP A 344 9.88 3.42 -11.17
N SER A 345 11.16 3.07 -10.92
CA SER A 345 11.95 2.26 -11.86
C SER A 345 11.44 0.83 -12.01
N THR A 346 10.92 0.25 -10.94
CA THR A 346 10.37 -1.11 -10.96
C THR A 346 9.02 -1.16 -11.69
N GLU A 347 8.17 -0.17 -11.42
CA GLU A 347 6.87 -0.04 -12.10
C GLU A 347 7.03 0.21 -13.60
N LEU A 348 7.97 1.06 -13.98
CA LEU A 348 8.33 1.25 -15.40
C LEU A 348 8.92 -0.01 -16.03
N ALA A 349 9.70 -0.79 -15.29
CA ALA A 349 10.20 -2.08 -15.80
C ALA A 349 9.03 -3.05 -16.08
N PHE A 350 7.96 -3.03 -15.25
CA PHE A 350 6.73 -3.79 -15.55
C PHE A 350 6.00 -3.27 -16.79
N LEU A 351 6.02 -1.97 -17.06
CA LEU A 351 5.48 -1.42 -18.31
C LEU A 351 6.25 -1.94 -19.55
N GLU A 352 7.57 -2.03 -19.45
CA GLU A 352 8.37 -2.61 -20.53
C GLU A 352 8.19 -4.13 -20.64
N ALA A 353 8.00 -4.84 -19.53
CA ALA A 353 7.60 -6.24 -19.52
C ALA A 353 6.23 -6.44 -20.19
N PHE A 354 5.24 -5.60 -19.89
CA PHE A 354 3.96 -5.55 -20.59
C PHE A 354 4.15 -5.37 -22.11
N ARG A 355 5.00 -4.44 -22.52
CA ARG A 355 5.28 -4.15 -23.93
C ARG A 355 5.77 -5.38 -24.71
N VAL A 356 6.54 -6.26 -24.06
CA VAL A 356 7.08 -7.48 -24.68
C VAL A 356 6.20 -8.71 -24.45
N GLY A 357 4.97 -8.54 -23.97
CA GLY A 357 3.97 -9.59 -23.86
C GLY A 357 3.90 -10.30 -22.50
N ILE A 358 4.55 -9.78 -21.47
CA ILE A 358 4.55 -10.36 -20.12
C ILE A 358 3.41 -9.77 -19.29
N THR A 359 2.61 -10.63 -18.65
CA THR A 359 1.58 -10.21 -17.70
C THR A 359 2.18 -10.17 -16.29
N THR A 360 2.03 -9.06 -15.58
CA THR A 360 2.53 -8.92 -14.20
C THR A 360 1.38 -8.92 -13.20
N ALA A 361 1.49 -9.71 -12.13
CA ALA A 361 0.67 -9.63 -10.94
C ALA A 361 1.49 -9.11 -9.75
N THR A 362 0.89 -8.23 -8.94
CA THR A 362 1.54 -7.63 -7.78
C THR A 362 0.58 -7.54 -6.59
N SER A 363 1.14 -7.61 -5.38
CA SER A 363 0.38 -7.45 -4.13
C SER A 363 -0.02 -5.98 -3.91
N ALA A 364 -1.22 -5.72 -3.38
CA ALA A 364 -1.69 -4.37 -3.03
C ALA A 364 -0.97 -3.76 -1.82
N GLY A 365 -0.38 -4.60 -0.95
CA GLY A 365 0.26 -4.21 0.31
C GLY A 365 -0.56 -4.58 1.54
N ASN A 366 0.06 -4.45 2.73
CA ASN A 366 -0.53 -4.89 4.02
C ASN A 366 -0.55 -3.78 5.07
N SER A 367 -0.86 -2.57 4.63
CA SER A 367 -0.97 -1.39 5.49
C SER A 367 -2.42 -1.00 5.83
N GLY A 368 -3.40 -1.89 5.58
CA GLY A 368 -4.80 -1.71 5.96
C GLY A 368 -5.00 -1.69 7.49
N PRO A 369 -6.21 -1.48 8.00
CA PRO A 369 -7.46 -1.29 7.26
C PRO A 369 -7.78 0.18 6.92
N ALA A 370 -6.87 1.11 7.14
CA ALA A 370 -7.09 2.52 6.82
C ALA A 370 -7.20 2.75 5.31
N ASP A 371 -7.93 3.78 4.93
CA ASP A 371 -8.02 4.23 3.54
C ASP A 371 -6.67 4.75 3.03
N SER A 372 -6.48 4.72 1.69
CA SER A 372 -5.32 5.29 1.00
C SER A 372 -3.98 4.63 1.38
N THR A 373 -4.01 3.33 1.60
CA THR A 373 -2.84 2.53 2.00
C THR A 373 -2.22 1.69 0.88
N ILE A 374 -2.70 1.83 -0.37
CA ILE A 374 -2.05 1.24 -1.54
C ILE A 374 -1.00 2.21 -2.06
N TYR A 375 0.26 1.75 -2.14
CA TYR A 375 1.40 2.58 -2.54
C TYR A 375 1.99 2.19 -3.92
N LYS A 376 1.62 1.02 -4.47
CA LYS A 376 1.96 0.55 -5.81
C LYS A 376 0.77 0.73 -6.74
N LEU A 377 0.97 1.32 -7.91
CA LEU A 377 -0.12 1.82 -8.75
C LEU A 377 0.08 1.56 -10.26
N PRO A 378 0.65 0.42 -10.71
CA PRO A 378 0.87 0.22 -12.14
C PRO A 378 -0.44 -0.13 -12.88
N PRO A 379 -1.01 0.75 -13.70
CA PRO A 379 -2.24 0.45 -14.45
C PRO A 379 -2.06 -0.67 -15.48
N TRP A 380 -0.84 -1.12 -15.71
CA TRP A 380 -0.44 -2.22 -16.60
C TRP A 380 -0.19 -3.56 -15.89
N ALA A 381 -0.34 -3.63 -14.57
CA ALA A 381 -0.25 -4.87 -13.80
C ALA A 381 -1.58 -5.18 -13.11
N LEU A 382 -1.69 -6.38 -12.52
CA LEU A 382 -2.84 -6.83 -11.71
C LEU A 382 -2.52 -6.58 -10.24
N VAL A 383 -3.09 -5.54 -9.64
CA VAL A 383 -2.91 -5.19 -8.22
C VAL A 383 -3.93 -5.97 -7.39
N THR A 384 -3.44 -6.83 -6.49
CA THR A 384 -4.26 -7.85 -5.82
C THR A 384 -4.36 -7.63 -4.32
N GLY A 385 -5.60 -7.48 -3.82
CA GLY A 385 -5.92 -7.44 -2.39
C GLY A 385 -6.14 -8.83 -1.79
N ASN A 386 -6.19 -8.91 -0.45
CA ASN A 386 -6.27 -10.17 0.31
C ASN A 386 -7.65 -10.42 0.88
N THR A 387 -8.24 -11.59 0.56
CA THR A 387 -9.47 -12.11 1.17
C THR A 387 -9.25 -13.52 1.76
N GLN A 388 -10.17 -13.95 2.62
CA GLN A 388 -10.16 -15.29 3.22
C GLN A 388 -10.86 -16.33 2.33
N HIS A 389 -10.54 -17.62 2.53
CA HIS A 389 -11.12 -18.73 1.76
C HIS A 389 -11.91 -19.72 2.62
N GLY A 390 -12.03 -19.48 3.92
CA GLY A 390 -12.83 -20.31 4.83
C GLY A 390 -12.24 -21.66 5.24
N ARG A 391 -11.03 -22.05 4.80
CA ARG A 391 -10.34 -23.25 5.27
C ARG A 391 -9.43 -22.91 6.46
N ILE A 392 -9.41 -23.81 7.44
CA ILE A 392 -8.56 -23.73 8.62
C ILE A 392 -7.88 -25.09 8.89
N PHE A 393 -6.63 -25.03 9.33
CA PHE A 393 -5.92 -26.14 9.96
C PHE A 393 -5.75 -25.82 11.43
N GLY A 394 -6.06 -26.77 12.32
CA GLY A 394 -5.85 -26.48 13.74
C GLY A 394 -6.12 -27.67 14.64
N TYR A 395 -5.82 -27.47 15.92
CA TYR A 395 -6.12 -28.43 16.97
C TYR A 395 -7.63 -28.54 17.18
N PRO A 396 -8.22 -29.74 17.19
CA PRO A 396 -9.59 -29.93 17.67
C PRO A 396 -9.68 -29.49 19.14
N VAL A 397 -10.56 -28.56 19.44
CA VAL A 397 -10.80 -28.05 20.79
C VAL A 397 -12.25 -28.34 21.16
N THR A 398 -12.47 -28.96 22.34
CA THR A 398 -13.80 -29.14 22.93
C THR A 398 -13.82 -28.44 24.29
N ILE A 399 -14.65 -27.44 24.47
CA ILE A 399 -14.87 -26.73 25.74
C ILE A 399 -16.17 -27.25 26.33
N ASN A 400 -16.11 -27.78 27.56
CA ASN A 400 -17.29 -28.30 28.29
C ASN A 400 -17.61 -27.34 29.46
N PRO A 401 -18.71 -26.55 29.34
CA PRO A 401 -19.19 -25.67 30.41
C PRO A 401 -20.15 -26.37 31.40
N GLY A 402 -20.32 -27.66 31.32
CA GLY A 402 -21.30 -28.42 32.13
C GLY A 402 -22.71 -28.46 31.51
N SER A 403 -22.90 -27.85 30.36
CA SER A 403 -24.07 -27.96 29.50
C SER A 403 -23.71 -28.67 28.19
N ASP A 404 -24.11 -28.10 27.03
CA ASP A 404 -23.69 -28.61 25.72
C ASP A 404 -22.23 -28.27 25.42
N ASP A 405 -21.47 -29.23 24.90
CA ASP A 405 -20.07 -29.05 24.51
C ASP A 405 -19.94 -28.04 23.38
N LEU A 406 -18.96 -27.14 23.49
CA LEU A 406 -18.61 -26.18 22.46
C LEU A 406 -17.38 -26.70 21.68
N GLY A 407 -17.59 -27.09 20.42
CA GLY A 407 -16.51 -27.50 19.52
C GLY A 407 -15.88 -26.32 18.77
N SER A 408 -14.57 -26.33 18.65
CA SER A 408 -13.80 -25.33 17.86
C SER A 408 -12.58 -25.95 17.20
N ILE A 409 -11.99 -25.26 16.25
CA ILE A 409 -10.67 -25.55 15.66
C ILE A 409 -9.74 -24.41 16.01
N ALA A 410 -8.68 -24.69 16.75
CA ALA A 410 -7.73 -23.68 17.18
C ALA A 410 -6.47 -23.68 16.30
N LEU A 411 -6.24 -22.56 15.59
CA LEU A 411 -5.05 -22.36 14.76
C LEU A 411 -3.79 -22.25 15.64
N PRO A 412 -2.77 -23.11 15.47
CA PRO A 412 -1.54 -23.06 16.25
C PRO A 412 -0.84 -21.71 16.15
N ALA A 413 -0.12 -21.32 17.19
CA ALA A 413 0.85 -20.24 17.12
C ALA A 413 2.01 -20.61 16.19
N SER A 414 2.71 -19.60 15.64
CA SER A 414 3.91 -19.85 14.84
C SER A 414 4.99 -20.58 15.69
N SER A 415 5.82 -21.37 15.04
CA SER A 415 6.93 -22.09 15.69
C SER A 415 7.94 -21.15 16.35
N ASP A 416 8.06 -19.92 15.87
CA ASP A 416 8.91 -18.87 16.45
C ASP A 416 8.37 -18.33 17.76
N LEU A 417 7.05 -18.35 17.94
CA LEU A 417 6.39 -17.89 19.16
C LEU A 417 6.26 -19.00 20.19
N ALA A 418 5.77 -20.17 19.81
CA ALA A 418 5.44 -21.24 20.74
C ALA A 418 5.68 -22.64 20.15
N PRO A 419 6.06 -23.64 20.95
CA PRO A 419 6.22 -25.00 20.45
C PRO A 419 4.85 -25.61 20.09
N ALA A 420 4.86 -26.55 19.16
CA ALA A 420 3.67 -27.33 18.83
C ALA A 420 3.20 -28.17 20.03
N LEU A 421 1.89 -28.42 20.13
CA LEU A 421 1.33 -29.39 21.07
C LEU A 421 1.67 -30.82 20.59
N THR A 422 2.31 -31.60 21.40
CA THR A 422 2.78 -32.97 21.05
C THR A 422 2.03 -34.10 21.78
N THR A 423 1.13 -33.74 22.67
CA THR A 423 0.31 -34.74 23.46
C THR A 423 -1.05 -34.12 23.76
N ASP A 424 -2.07 -34.95 23.68
CA ASP A 424 -3.44 -34.53 23.97
C ASP A 424 -3.59 -34.00 25.40
N LEU A 425 -4.34 -32.93 25.53
CA LEU A 425 -4.77 -32.35 26.80
C LEU A 425 -6.26 -32.70 27.00
N THR A 426 -6.59 -33.50 28.02
CA THR A 426 -7.95 -33.98 28.16
C THR A 426 -8.57 -33.56 29.50
N GLY A 427 -9.72 -32.87 29.44
CA GLY A 427 -10.54 -32.50 30.58
C GLY A 427 -9.83 -31.61 31.61
N LEU A 428 -8.93 -30.71 31.13
CA LEU A 428 -8.25 -29.78 32.01
C LEU A 428 -9.14 -28.56 32.34
N ASP A 429 -8.95 -28.00 33.54
CA ASP A 429 -9.62 -26.75 33.87
C ASP A 429 -9.30 -25.63 32.87
N LEU A 430 -10.32 -25.00 32.33
CA LEU A 430 -10.20 -23.81 31.50
C LEU A 430 -10.48 -22.55 32.34
N VAL A 431 -9.52 -21.65 32.38
CA VAL A 431 -9.63 -20.41 33.17
C VAL A 431 -9.73 -19.21 32.22
N TRP A 432 -10.86 -18.52 32.24
CA TRP A 432 -11.12 -17.36 31.42
C TRP A 432 -10.56 -16.07 32.07
N GLY A 433 -9.85 -15.25 31.29
CA GLY A 433 -9.23 -14.00 31.75
C GLY A 433 -10.22 -12.96 32.26
N GLY A 434 -11.45 -12.92 31.74
CA GLY A 434 -12.51 -12.03 32.22
C GLY A 434 -12.97 -12.30 33.63
N SER A 435 -12.84 -13.53 34.13
CA SER A 435 -13.17 -13.86 35.53
C SER A 435 -12.15 -13.30 36.54
N SER A 436 -11.00 -12.80 36.09
CA SER A 436 -9.94 -12.21 36.92
C SER A 436 -9.58 -10.77 36.54
N ASP A 437 -10.51 -10.05 35.89
CA ASP A 437 -10.31 -8.68 35.33
C ASP A 437 -9.11 -8.57 34.37
N ASN A 438 -8.71 -9.68 33.73
CA ASN A 438 -7.60 -9.79 32.79
C ASN A 438 -8.07 -10.32 31.42
N LEU A 439 -9.20 -9.83 30.92
CA LEU A 439 -9.84 -10.29 29.67
C LEU A 439 -8.88 -10.32 28.49
N LEU A 440 -8.04 -9.32 28.35
CA LEU A 440 -7.07 -9.22 27.26
C LEU A 440 -5.75 -9.94 27.53
N GLY A 441 -5.54 -10.50 28.72
CA GLY A 441 -4.30 -11.17 29.09
C GLY A 441 -3.06 -10.26 29.08
N CYS A 442 -3.25 -8.98 29.24
CA CYS A 442 -2.17 -7.98 29.19
C CYS A 442 -1.53 -7.68 30.55
N ALA A 443 -1.92 -8.38 31.59
CA ALA A 443 -1.37 -8.30 32.95
C ALA A 443 -0.96 -9.67 33.46
N ALA A 444 0.02 -9.71 34.38
CA ALA A 444 0.43 -10.93 35.01
C ALA A 444 -0.72 -11.56 35.81
N TRP A 445 -0.89 -12.87 35.68
CA TRP A 445 -1.80 -13.64 36.51
C TRP A 445 -1.22 -13.88 37.89
N ALA A 446 -2.05 -14.19 38.86
CA ALA A 446 -1.56 -14.55 40.18
C ALA A 446 -0.64 -15.79 40.12
N PRO A 447 0.54 -15.80 40.74
CA PRO A 447 1.47 -16.93 40.67
C PRO A 447 0.80 -18.26 41.04
N GLY A 448 0.93 -19.27 40.16
CA GLY A 448 0.37 -20.60 40.38
C GLY A 448 -1.16 -20.73 40.12
N SER A 449 -1.86 -19.66 39.74
CA SER A 449 -3.31 -19.70 39.53
C SER A 449 -3.72 -20.57 38.33
N LEU A 450 -2.82 -20.75 37.37
CA LEU A 450 -3.05 -21.57 36.18
C LEU A 450 -2.28 -22.92 36.22
N THR A 451 -1.71 -23.32 37.37
CA THR A 451 -0.91 -24.56 37.46
C THR A 451 -1.66 -25.78 36.95
N GLY A 452 -1.17 -26.36 35.84
CA GLY A 452 -1.79 -27.55 35.20
C GLY A 452 -3.10 -27.27 34.47
N LYS A 453 -3.43 -26.02 34.19
CA LYS A 453 -4.67 -25.59 33.56
C LYS A 453 -4.40 -24.99 32.18
N VAL A 454 -5.47 -24.70 31.44
CA VAL A 454 -5.47 -23.90 30.20
C VAL A 454 -6.00 -22.52 30.49
N GLY A 455 -5.28 -21.49 30.09
CA GLY A 455 -5.75 -20.10 30.14
C GLY A 455 -6.39 -19.68 28.81
N ILE A 456 -7.46 -18.90 28.84
CA ILE A 456 -8.05 -18.29 27.63
C ILE A 456 -8.30 -16.81 27.81
N VAL A 457 -7.89 -16.00 26.80
CA VAL A 457 -8.01 -14.53 26.78
C VAL A 457 -8.40 -14.02 25.40
N LYS A 458 -8.87 -12.79 25.30
CA LYS A 458 -9.19 -12.11 24.05
C LYS A 458 -7.95 -11.49 23.38
N ARG A 459 -7.88 -11.52 22.06
CA ARG A 459 -6.93 -10.74 21.27
C ARG A 459 -7.14 -9.24 21.50
N GLY A 460 -6.07 -8.45 21.57
CA GLY A 460 -6.09 -6.97 21.62
C GLY A 460 -4.96 -6.41 22.48
N THR A 461 -4.59 -5.15 22.25
CA THR A 461 -3.67 -4.29 23.01
C THR A 461 -2.22 -4.78 23.13
N CYS A 462 -1.91 -5.82 23.88
CA CYS A 462 -0.55 -6.34 24.07
C CYS A 462 -0.22 -7.47 23.08
N SER A 463 1.08 -7.80 22.96
CA SER A 463 1.58 -8.83 22.05
C SER A 463 1.06 -10.23 22.40
N PHE A 464 1.02 -11.13 21.42
CA PHE A 464 0.68 -12.54 21.67
C PHE A 464 1.69 -13.19 22.61
N LYS A 465 2.95 -12.82 22.49
CA LYS A 465 4.01 -13.27 23.38
C LYS A 465 3.70 -12.94 24.84
N ASP A 466 3.33 -11.68 25.13
CA ASP A 466 3.01 -11.27 26.50
C ASP A 466 1.84 -12.06 27.07
N LYS A 467 0.78 -12.27 26.28
CA LYS A 467 -0.38 -13.05 26.69
C LYS A 467 0.01 -14.48 27.08
N LEU A 468 0.75 -15.16 26.21
CA LEU A 468 1.20 -16.53 26.44
C LEU A 468 2.24 -16.59 27.57
N GLN A 469 3.16 -15.63 27.67
CA GLN A 469 4.17 -15.58 28.73
C GLN A 469 3.52 -15.39 30.11
N PHE A 470 2.54 -14.49 30.24
CA PHE A 470 1.84 -14.30 31.51
C PHE A 470 1.05 -15.53 31.95
N MET A 471 0.47 -16.28 31.00
CA MET A 471 -0.17 -17.57 31.30
C MET A 471 0.85 -18.62 31.72
N HIS A 472 1.96 -18.76 31.00
CA HIS A 472 3.05 -19.66 31.33
C HIS A 472 3.62 -19.40 32.73
N ASP A 473 3.92 -18.14 33.06
CA ASP A 473 4.47 -17.74 34.36
C ASP A 473 3.53 -18.01 35.54
N ALA A 474 2.23 -18.08 35.25
CA ALA A 474 1.20 -18.51 36.21
C ALA A 474 1.04 -20.03 36.30
N GLY A 475 1.78 -20.81 35.49
CA GLY A 475 1.81 -22.27 35.51
C GLY A 475 0.85 -22.93 34.52
N ALA A 476 0.31 -22.24 33.53
CA ALA A 476 -0.51 -22.82 32.47
C ALA A 476 0.29 -23.84 31.66
N VAL A 477 -0.40 -24.84 31.12
CA VAL A 477 0.17 -25.89 30.25
C VAL A 477 -0.15 -25.61 28.78
N PHE A 478 -1.13 -24.74 28.50
CA PHE A 478 -1.53 -24.30 27.18
C PHE A 478 -2.21 -22.91 27.26
N GLY A 479 -2.01 -22.07 26.25
CA GLY A 479 -2.64 -20.77 26.12
C GLY A 479 -3.60 -20.69 24.92
N LEU A 480 -4.89 -20.46 25.17
CA LEU A 480 -5.86 -20.12 24.14
C LEU A 480 -6.01 -18.60 24.05
N VAL A 481 -6.10 -18.11 22.81
CA VAL A 481 -6.52 -16.75 22.53
C VAL A 481 -7.73 -16.83 21.60
N TYR A 482 -8.79 -16.08 21.87
CA TYR A 482 -9.84 -15.95 20.87
C TYR A 482 -9.72 -14.63 20.12
N ASN A 483 -10.05 -14.65 18.83
CA ASN A 483 -9.88 -13.50 17.95
C ASN A 483 -10.76 -12.33 18.41
N ASN A 484 -10.45 -11.11 17.97
CA ASN A 484 -11.25 -9.90 18.21
C ASN A 484 -11.94 -9.38 16.93
N ALA A 485 -11.73 -10.07 15.81
CA ALA A 485 -12.37 -9.80 14.52
C ALA A 485 -13.07 -11.08 14.02
N PRO A 486 -14.18 -10.96 13.27
CA PRO A 486 -14.87 -12.07 12.63
C PRO A 486 -14.00 -12.85 11.65
N GLY A 487 -14.44 -14.06 11.29
CA GLY A 487 -13.77 -14.92 10.32
C GLY A 487 -12.70 -15.80 10.92
N ALA A 488 -11.78 -16.27 10.08
CA ALA A 488 -10.73 -17.20 10.50
C ALA A 488 -9.82 -16.62 11.58
N PRO A 489 -9.40 -17.44 12.58
CA PRO A 489 -8.30 -17.05 13.44
C PRO A 489 -7.03 -16.78 12.63
N ILE A 490 -6.17 -15.92 13.13
CA ILE A 490 -4.88 -15.60 12.52
C ILE A 490 -3.75 -16.34 13.24
N ILE A 491 -2.63 -16.57 12.54
CA ILE A 491 -1.42 -17.13 13.16
C ILE A 491 -0.88 -16.11 14.17
N MET A 492 -0.70 -16.57 15.40
CA MET A 492 -0.04 -15.77 16.44
C MET A 492 1.48 -15.83 16.23
N GLY A 493 2.05 -14.75 15.72
CA GLY A 493 3.51 -14.58 15.55
C GLY A 493 4.14 -13.80 16.69
N THR A 494 5.48 -13.67 16.64
CA THR A 494 6.28 -12.85 17.57
C THR A 494 7.30 -12.01 16.83
N GLU A 495 7.52 -10.77 17.31
CA GLU A 495 8.63 -9.92 16.85
C GLU A 495 9.94 -10.22 17.58
N THR A 496 9.87 -10.79 18.82
CA THR A 496 11.06 -11.06 19.65
C THR A 496 10.87 -12.21 20.63
N GLY A 497 11.54 -13.32 20.37
CA GLY A 497 11.69 -14.45 21.31
C GLY A 497 10.42 -15.30 21.53
N SER A 498 10.60 -16.55 21.91
CA SER A 498 9.56 -17.57 22.09
C SER A 498 9.11 -17.74 23.52
N VAL A 499 7.94 -18.37 23.71
CA VAL A 499 7.39 -18.82 25.00
C VAL A 499 7.46 -20.34 25.03
N PRO A 500 7.98 -20.98 26.09
CA PRO A 500 8.15 -22.43 26.16
C PRO A 500 6.83 -23.18 26.52
N MET A 501 5.71 -22.70 26.03
CA MET A 501 4.37 -23.26 26.24
C MET A 501 3.59 -23.20 24.92
N PRO A 502 2.93 -24.28 24.49
CA PRO A 502 2.11 -24.25 23.29
C PRO A 502 0.90 -23.32 23.44
N GLY A 503 0.48 -22.74 22.34
CA GLY A 503 -0.68 -21.85 22.27
C GLY A 503 -1.38 -21.90 20.92
N ALA A 504 -2.66 -21.53 20.90
CA ALA A 504 -3.45 -21.49 19.68
C ALA A 504 -4.55 -20.40 19.75
N MET A 505 -5.08 -20.03 18.59
CA MET A 505 -6.16 -19.05 18.47
C MET A 505 -7.44 -19.73 17.97
N ILE A 506 -8.58 -19.48 18.64
CA ILE A 506 -9.92 -19.81 18.14
C ILE A 506 -10.59 -18.58 17.53
N SER A 507 -11.71 -18.79 16.81
CA SER A 507 -12.46 -17.68 16.20
C SER A 507 -13.07 -16.75 17.25
N LEU A 508 -13.49 -15.54 16.80
CA LEU A 508 -14.27 -14.62 17.64
C LEU A 508 -15.60 -15.25 18.05
N GLU A 509 -16.28 -15.89 17.11
CA GLU A 509 -17.60 -16.50 17.30
C GLU A 509 -17.56 -17.58 18.38
N ASP A 510 -16.58 -18.49 18.29
CA ASP A 510 -16.41 -19.57 19.28
C ASP A 510 -16.00 -18.99 20.66
N GLY A 511 -15.13 -17.95 20.64
CA GLY A 511 -14.75 -17.20 21.85
C GLY A 511 -15.93 -16.53 22.56
N LEU A 512 -16.84 -15.92 21.80
CA LEU A 512 -18.04 -15.27 22.36
C LEU A 512 -19.06 -16.30 22.88
N LEU A 513 -19.19 -17.46 22.24
CA LEU A 513 -20.00 -18.57 22.77
C LEU A 513 -19.45 -19.05 24.11
N MET A 514 -18.13 -19.21 24.24
CA MET A 514 -17.45 -19.54 25.49
C MET A 514 -17.67 -18.47 26.55
N GLU A 515 -17.52 -17.17 26.17
CA GLU A 515 -17.70 -16.03 27.07
C GLU A 515 -19.11 -15.97 27.67
N ALA A 516 -20.13 -16.35 26.88
CA ALA A 516 -21.53 -16.39 27.33
C ALA A 516 -21.80 -17.42 28.44
N VAL A 517 -20.97 -18.45 28.56
CA VAL A 517 -21.07 -19.51 29.58
C VAL A 517 -19.94 -19.47 30.61
N ALA A 518 -19.10 -18.48 30.59
CA ALA A 518 -17.87 -18.37 31.39
C ALA A 518 -18.06 -18.17 32.92
N GLY A 519 -19.28 -18.15 33.43
CA GLY A 519 -19.61 -18.11 34.86
C GLY A 519 -19.57 -19.49 35.55
N ASP A 520 -19.56 -20.59 34.79
CA ASP A 520 -19.55 -21.96 35.27
C ASP A 520 -18.12 -22.52 35.24
N PRO A 521 -17.80 -23.56 36.08
CA PRO A 521 -16.55 -24.28 35.91
C PRO A 521 -16.48 -24.92 34.52
N MET A 522 -15.45 -24.59 33.76
CA MET A 522 -15.25 -25.10 32.41
C MET A 522 -14.05 -26.07 32.39
N THR A 523 -14.15 -27.09 31.56
CA THR A 523 -13.01 -27.94 31.21
C THR A 523 -12.79 -27.91 29.70
N VAL A 524 -11.57 -28.20 29.26
CA VAL A 524 -11.20 -28.23 27.86
C VAL A 524 -10.43 -29.47 27.51
N THR A 525 -10.71 -30.01 26.33
CA THR A 525 -9.93 -31.07 25.67
C THR A 525 -9.35 -30.49 24.39
N ILE A 526 -8.04 -30.66 24.17
CA ILE A 526 -7.32 -30.22 22.98
C ILE A 526 -6.54 -31.40 22.45
N LEU A 527 -6.83 -31.85 21.22
CA LEU A 527 -6.10 -32.93 20.58
C LEU A 527 -4.87 -32.41 19.87
N SER A 528 -3.78 -33.17 19.90
CA SER A 528 -2.47 -32.72 19.37
C SER A 528 -2.31 -32.88 17.85
N ASP A 529 -3.08 -33.80 17.23
CA ASP A 529 -3.11 -33.94 15.77
C ASP A 529 -3.97 -32.85 15.14
N LEU A 530 -3.41 -32.13 14.17
CA LEU A 530 -4.16 -31.10 13.43
C LEU A 530 -5.22 -31.78 12.55
N ILE A 531 -6.34 -31.09 12.43
CA ILE A 531 -7.37 -31.41 11.43
C ILE A 531 -7.54 -30.25 10.44
N SER A 532 -8.00 -30.58 9.23
CA SER A 532 -8.50 -29.59 8.28
C SER A 532 -10.00 -29.38 8.50
N GLY A 533 -10.43 -28.13 8.60
CA GLY A 533 -11.83 -27.75 8.67
C GLY A 533 -12.20 -26.77 7.56
N THR A 534 -13.49 -26.66 7.23
CA THR A 534 -14.01 -25.68 6.26
C THR A 534 -15.15 -24.92 6.89
N ARG A 535 -15.06 -23.60 6.84
CA ARG A 535 -16.06 -22.64 7.30
C ARG A 535 -16.43 -21.74 6.11
N PRO A 536 -17.44 -22.13 5.30
CA PRO A 536 -17.85 -21.33 4.12
C PRO A 536 -18.26 -19.90 4.48
N ASP A 537 -18.77 -19.67 5.67
CA ASP A 537 -19.13 -18.39 6.25
C ASP A 537 -17.93 -17.46 6.50
N TRP A 538 -16.69 -17.97 6.46
CA TRP A 538 -15.46 -17.18 6.52
C TRP A 538 -14.89 -16.83 5.12
N GLY A 539 -15.44 -17.44 4.06
CA GLY A 539 -15.06 -17.11 2.70
C GLY A 539 -15.39 -15.66 2.34
N ASP A 540 -14.56 -15.04 1.51
CA ASP A 540 -14.73 -13.66 1.02
C ASP A 540 -14.71 -12.55 2.09
N ILE A 541 -14.29 -12.84 3.35
CA ILE A 541 -14.01 -11.80 4.35
C ILE A 541 -12.65 -11.18 4.03
N MET A 542 -12.63 -9.85 3.87
CA MET A 542 -11.39 -9.11 3.62
C MET A 542 -10.45 -9.16 4.83
N ALA A 543 -9.16 -9.33 4.58
CA ALA A 543 -8.18 -9.21 5.66
C ALA A 543 -8.07 -7.75 6.13
N ASP A 544 -7.98 -7.54 7.45
CA ASP A 544 -7.81 -6.21 8.06
C ASP A 544 -6.52 -5.51 7.60
N SER A 545 -5.48 -6.27 7.35
CA SER A 545 -4.19 -5.76 6.86
C SER A 545 -4.19 -5.42 5.37
N SER A 546 -5.14 -5.93 4.54
CA SER A 546 -5.15 -5.65 3.11
C SER A 546 -5.21 -4.15 2.84
N SER A 547 -4.25 -3.62 2.07
CA SER A 547 -4.21 -2.20 1.68
C SER A 547 -5.41 -1.83 0.81
N ARG A 548 -5.84 -0.57 0.90
CA ARG A 548 -7.11 -0.06 0.34
C ARG A 548 -6.93 1.26 -0.38
N GLY A 549 -7.77 1.54 -1.40
CA GLY A 549 -8.01 2.86 -1.93
C GLY A 549 -8.79 3.76 -0.95
N PRO A 550 -9.22 4.95 -1.39
CA PRO A 550 -8.98 5.54 -2.71
C PRO A 550 -7.53 5.96 -2.90
N ILE A 551 -7.07 6.00 -4.15
CA ILE A 551 -5.80 6.61 -4.46
C ILE A 551 -5.99 8.12 -4.52
N THR A 552 -5.29 8.85 -3.66
CA THR A 552 -5.51 10.30 -3.52
C THR A 552 -4.77 11.15 -4.55
N ASN A 553 -3.65 10.66 -5.07
CA ASN A 553 -2.80 11.40 -6.01
C ASN A 553 -3.04 11.04 -7.48
N PHE A 554 -3.79 9.97 -7.76
CA PHE A 554 -4.07 9.47 -9.10
C PHE A 554 -5.53 9.02 -9.22
N GLU A 555 -6.14 9.28 -10.35
CA GLU A 555 -7.53 8.89 -10.65
C GLU A 555 -7.60 7.42 -11.10
N MET A 556 -7.28 6.51 -10.19
CA MET A 556 -7.23 5.07 -10.44
C MET A 556 -7.89 4.30 -9.29
N LEU A 557 -8.80 3.38 -9.63
CA LEU A 557 -9.48 2.54 -8.68
C LEU A 557 -8.64 1.28 -8.45
N GLU A 558 -8.11 1.15 -7.24
CA GLU A 558 -7.32 0.02 -6.77
C GLU A 558 -7.82 -0.45 -5.39
N PRO A 559 -7.62 -1.77 -5.08
CA PRO A 559 -7.00 -2.81 -5.90
C PRO A 559 -7.84 -3.14 -7.15
N ASP A 560 -7.26 -3.82 -8.16
CA ASP A 560 -8.02 -4.30 -9.32
C ASP A 560 -9.07 -5.35 -8.93
N LEU A 561 -8.65 -6.27 -8.06
CA LEU A 561 -9.45 -7.39 -7.57
C LEU A 561 -8.83 -7.98 -6.30
N VAL A 562 -9.49 -8.96 -5.70
CA VAL A 562 -8.96 -9.70 -4.54
C VAL A 562 -8.85 -11.19 -4.83
N ALA A 563 -7.91 -11.84 -4.14
CA ALA A 563 -7.73 -13.28 -4.19
C ALA A 563 -7.47 -13.84 -2.78
N PRO A 564 -7.58 -15.16 -2.57
CA PRO A 564 -7.23 -15.77 -1.28
C PRO A 564 -5.80 -15.44 -0.88
N GLY A 565 -5.62 -14.91 0.31
CA GLY A 565 -4.32 -14.52 0.84
C GLY A 565 -4.20 -14.71 2.36
N THR A 566 -5.13 -15.37 3.01
CA THR A 566 -5.11 -15.63 4.46
C THR A 566 -5.02 -17.11 4.78
N ASN A 567 -4.06 -17.52 5.63
CA ASN A 567 -3.83 -18.89 6.06
C ASN A 567 -3.57 -19.87 4.90
N ILE A 568 -2.70 -19.52 3.96
CA ILE A 568 -2.35 -20.33 2.78
C ILE A 568 -1.27 -21.33 3.11
N LEU A 569 -1.41 -22.55 2.71
CA LEU A 569 -0.46 -23.62 2.90
C LEU A 569 0.36 -23.83 1.62
N ALA A 570 1.66 -23.60 1.70
CA ALA A 570 2.56 -23.76 0.56
C ALA A 570 3.99 -24.13 0.98
N ALA A 571 4.93 -24.19 0.03
CA ALA A 571 6.32 -24.58 0.26
C ALA A 571 7.09 -23.59 1.11
N TYR A 572 7.97 -24.10 1.97
CA TYR A 572 8.91 -23.34 2.80
C TYR A 572 10.37 -23.60 2.39
N SER A 573 11.32 -22.91 3.00
CA SER A 573 12.74 -22.99 2.66
C SER A 573 13.41 -24.28 3.10
N GLY A 574 12.87 -24.99 4.09
CA GLY A 574 13.37 -26.28 4.54
C GLY A 574 13.06 -27.44 3.58
N PRO A 575 13.84 -28.55 3.59
CA PRO A 575 13.65 -29.67 2.69
C PRO A 575 12.27 -30.34 2.84
N GLY A 576 11.35 -30.07 1.91
CA GLY A 576 9.97 -30.57 1.93
C GLY A 576 9.08 -29.97 3.00
N GLU A 577 9.50 -28.88 3.62
CA GLU A 577 8.73 -28.11 4.59
C GLU A 577 7.62 -27.31 3.91
N ILE A 578 6.49 -27.28 4.60
CA ILE A 578 5.31 -26.48 4.22
C ILE A 578 4.79 -25.79 5.47
N ASP A 579 4.29 -24.59 5.33
CA ASP A 579 3.60 -23.93 6.43
C ASP A 579 2.56 -22.91 5.93
N LEU A 580 1.81 -22.34 6.86
CA LEU A 580 0.79 -21.33 6.61
C LEU A 580 1.38 -19.93 6.69
N MET A 581 1.02 -19.12 5.73
CA MET A 581 1.32 -17.67 5.77
C MET A 581 0.08 -16.84 5.38
N SER A 582 0.08 -15.49 5.62
CA SER A 582 -1.06 -14.60 5.31
C SER A 582 -0.62 -13.23 4.83
N GLY A 583 -1.20 -12.73 3.73
CA GLY A 583 -0.93 -11.41 3.15
C GLY A 583 -1.36 -11.25 1.69
N THR A 584 -1.31 -10.03 1.17
CA THR A 584 -1.59 -9.72 -0.24
C THR A 584 -0.59 -10.37 -1.18
N SER A 585 0.60 -10.70 -0.68
CA SER A 585 1.63 -11.41 -1.45
C SER A 585 1.29 -12.86 -1.78
N MET A 586 0.31 -13.46 -1.11
CA MET A 586 -0.22 -14.79 -1.51
C MET A 586 -1.46 -14.68 -2.35
N ALA A 587 -2.17 -13.58 -2.22
CA ALA A 587 -3.20 -13.21 -3.18
C ALA A 587 -2.59 -13.02 -4.59
N SER A 588 -1.49 -12.29 -4.70
CA SER A 588 -0.77 -12.03 -5.97
C SER A 588 -0.39 -13.30 -6.74
N PRO A 589 0.27 -14.32 -6.15
CA PRO A 589 0.63 -15.53 -6.89
C PRO A 589 -0.57 -16.38 -7.34
N HIS A 590 -1.73 -16.30 -6.68
CA HIS A 590 -2.96 -16.87 -7.22
C HIS A 590 -3.32 -16.24 -8.56
N VAL A 591 -3.21 -14.91 -8.67
CA VAL A 591 -3.50 -14.17 -9.89
C VAL A 591 -2.41 -14.41 -10.93
N ALA A 592 -1.13 -14.46 -10.55
CA ALA A 592 -0.04 -14.76 -11.46
C ALA A 592 -0.18 -16.16 -12.10
N GLY A 593 -0.43 -17.20 -11.30
CA GLY A 593 -0.69 -18.54 -11.81
C GLY A 593 -1.93 -18.62 -12.67
N SER A 594 -3.00 -17.91 -12.29
CA SER A 594 -4.22 -17.77 -13.11
C SER A 594 -3.93 -17.12 -14.46
N ALA A 595 -3.10 -16.07 -14.49
CA ALA A 595 -2.68 -15.44 -15.73
C ALA A 595 -1.83 -16.41 -16.61
N ALA A 596 -0.99 -17.26 -16.00
CA ALA A 596 -0.25 -18.29 -16.74
C ALA A 596 -1.18 -19.35 -17.34
N VAL A 597 -2.25 -19.74 -16.64
CA VAL A 597 -3.28 -20.63 -17.19
C VAL A 597 -4.02 -19.96 -18.35
N MET A 598 -4.39 -18.67 -18.21
CA MET A 598 -5.01 -17.89 -19.28
C MET A 598 -4.08 -17.76 -20.49
N ARG A 599 -2.80 -17.50 -20.29
CA ARG A 599 -1.79 -17.46 -21.38
C ARG A 599 -1.67 -18.82 -22.07
N SER A 600 -1.66 -19.92 -21.31
CA SER A 600 -1.63 -21.28 -21.87
C SER A 600 -2.88 -21.61 -22.69
N GLN A 601 -4.06 -21.13 -22.24
CA GLN A 601 -5.33 -21.36 -22.90
C GLN A 601 -5.56 -20.47 -24.12
N PHE A 602 -5.07 -19.22 -24.05
CA PHE A 602 -5.25 -18.17 -25.08
C PHE A 602 -3.89 -17.55 -25.44
N PRO A 603 -3.01 -18.30 -26.14
CA PRO A 603 -1.62 -17.86 -26.37
C PRO A 603 -1.50 -16.56 -27.18
N ASP A 604 -2.48 -16.23 -27.99
CA ASP A 604 -2.52 -15.03 -28.84
C ASP A 604 -3.05 -13.78 -28.13
N TRP A 605 -3.47 -13.90 -26.86
CA TRP A 605 -4.00 -12.75 -26.12
C TRP A 605 -2.89 -11.84 -25.59
N SER A 606 -3.11 -10.54 -25.68
CA SER A 606 -2.23 -9.54 -25.07
C SER A 606 -2.28 -9.60 -23.53
N PRO A 607 -1.28 -9.10 -22.82
CA PRO A 607 -1.36 -8.94 -21.38
C PRO A 607 -2.58 -8.11 -20.92
N ALA A 608 -2.98 -7.10 -21.70
CA ALA A 608 -4.18 -6.30 -21.43
C ALA A 608 -5.46 -7.14 -21.54
N ALA A 609 -5.57 -7.99 -22.55
CA ALA A 609 -6.71 -8.90 -22.69
C ALA A 609 -6.80 -9.88 -21.53
N ILE A 610 -5.68 -10.50 -21.13
CA ILE A 610 -5.62 -11.40 -19.97
C ILE A 610 -6.01 -10.66 -18.69
N ARG A 611 -5.41 -9.47 -18.45
CA ARG A 611 -5.73 -8.63 -17.30
C ARG A 611 -7.22 -8.30 -17.26
N SER A 612 -7.77 -7.78 -18.35
CA SER A 612 -9.18 -7.39 -18.39
C SER A 612 -10.12 -8.58 -18.24
N ALA A 613 -9.81 -9.75 -18.80
CA ALA A 613 -10.59 -10.97 -18.65
C ALA A 613 -10.72 -11.37 -17.16
N ILE A 614 -9.61 -11.41 -16.44
CA ILE A 614 -9.56 -11.78 -15.02
C ILE A 614 -10.34 -10.74 -14.18
N ILE A 615 -10.14 -9.46 -14.42
CA ILE A 615 -10.79 -8.39 -13.64
C ILE A 615 -12.29 -8.32 -13.94
N MET A 616 -12.70 -8.35 -15.20
CA MET A 616 -14.09 -8.15 -15.60
C MET A 616 -15.01 -9.31 -15.23
N THR A 617 -14.46 -10.48 -14.94
CA THR A 617 -15.23 -11.66 -14.54
C THR A 617 -15.16 -11.95 -13.04
N ALA A 618 -14.48 -11.09 -12.28
CA ALA A 618 -14.37 -11.22 -10.84
C ALA A 618 -15.74 -11.18 -10.15
N LEU A 619 -15.91 -12.02 -9.14
CA LEU A 619 -17.15 -12.21 -8.39
C LEU A 619 -17.37 -11.08 -7.40
N ALA A 620 -18.26 -10.16 -7.71
CA ALA A 620 -18.66 -9.08 -6.81
C ALA A 620 -19.84 -9.47 -5.91
N GLY A 621 -20.03 -8.71 -4.83
CA GLY A 621 -21.20 -8.81 -3.96
C GLY A 621 -21.14 -9.95 -2.93
N THR A 622 -20.05 -10.72 -2.89
CA THR A 622 -19.82 -11.76 -1.87
C THR A 622 -18.90 -11.28 -0.76
N SER A 623 -17.99 -10.37 -1.06
CA SER A 623 -17.02 -9.88 -0.08
C SER A 623 -17.66 -8.98 0.97
N VAL A 624 -17.22 -9.16 2.22
CA VAL A 624 -17.51 -8.29 3.36
C VAL A 624 -16.18 -7.85 4.00
N ASP A 625 -16.20 -6.76 4.75
CA ASP A 625 -15.00 -6.31 5.44
C ASP A 625 -14.65 -7.20 6.64
N TYR A 626 -13.45 -7.00 7.18
CA TYR A 626 -12.96 -7.75 8.36
C TYR A 626 -13.86 -7.64 9.59
N ASP A 627 -14.76 -6.64 9.64
CA ASP A 627 -15.77 -6.43 10.68
C ASP A 627 -17.20 -6.81 10.22
N LEU A 628 -17.33 -7.49 9.08
CA LEU A 628 -18.55 -7.87 8.38
C LEU A 628 -19.39 -6.69 7.85
N SER A 629 -18.85 -5.49 7.82
CA SER A 629 -19.50 -4.36 7.17
C SER A 629 -19.47 -4.51 5.63
N PRO A 630 -20.38 -3.85 4.91
CA PRO A 630 -20.34 -3.81 3.46
C PRO A 630 -19.04 -3.17 2.95
N VAL A 631 -18.41 -3.79 1.96
CA VAL A 631 -17.20 -3.28 1.31
C VAL A 631 -17.51 -2.38 0.12
N THR A 632 -16.58 -1.49 -0.18
CA THR A 632 -16.60 -0.64 -1.37
C THR A 632 -15.58 -1.14 -2.40
N PRO A 633 -15.68 -0.71 -3.68
CA PRO A 633 -14.65 -1.03 -4.68
C PRO A 633 -13.22 -0.63 -4.29
N PHE A 634 -13.02 0.28 -3.35
CA PHE A 634 -11.70 0.59 -2.81
C PHE A 634 -11.10 -0.51 -1.92
N VAL A 635 -11.91 -1.43 -1.46
CA VAL A 635 -11.48 -2.56 -0.62
C VAL A 635 -11.26 -3.82 -1.45
N TYR A 636 -12.17 -4.11 -2.42
CA TYR A 636 -12.19 -5.37 -3.16
C TYR A 636 -12.03 -5.22 -4.69
N GLY A 637 -11.87 -4.02 -5.23
CA GLY A 637 -11.75 -3.78 -6.67
C GLY A 637 -13.01 -4.12 -7.45
N ASN A 638 -12.88 -5.06 -8.38
CA ASN A 638 -13.99 -5.63 -9.13
C ASN A 638 -14.60 -6.89 -8.48
N GLY A 639 -14.02 -7.38 -7.39
CA GLY A 639 -14.47 -8.57 -6.67
C GLY A 639 -13.37 -9.62 -6.51
N ARG A 640 -13.73 -10.81 -5.98
CA ARG A 640 -12.82 -11.95 -5.90
C ARG A 640 -12.61 -12.58 -7.27
N ILE A 641 -11.37 -12.94 -7.57
CA ILE A 641 -11.02 -13.69 -8.80
C ILE A 641 -11.90 -14.94 -8.95
N ASP A 642 -12.45 -15.14 -10.16
CA ASP A 642 -13.28 -16.29 -10.51
C ASP A 642 -12.83 -16.87 -11.86
N MET A 643 -11.95 -17.85 -11.81
CA MET A 643 -11.37 -18.47 -12.98
C MET A 643 -12.37 -19.33 -13.76
N SER A 644 -13.41 -19.84 -13.08
CA SER A 644 -14.49 -20.57 -13.75
C SER A 644 -15.26 -19.70 -14.76
N LYS A 645 -15.21 -18.37 -14.57
CA LYS A 645 -15.80 -17.38 -15.47
C LYS A 645 -14.77 -16.75 -16.40
N ALA A 646 -13.54 -16.50 -15.91
CA ALA A 646 -12.51 -15.83 -16.69
C ALA A 646 -12.15 -16.59 -17.97
N ALA A 647 -12.10 -17.91 -17.93
CA ALA A 647 -11.86 -18.73 -19.10
C ALA A 647 -13.04 -18.83 -20.09
N LEU A 648 -14.24 -18.39 -19.67
CA LEU A 648 -15.46 -18.30 -20.50
C LEU A 648 -15.80 -16.84 -20.86
N VAL A 649 -14.86 -15.92 -20.75
CA VAL A 649 -15.09 -14.50 -21.05
C VAL A 649 -15.40 -14.27 -22.52
N GLY A 650 -16.40 -13.44 -22.80
CA GLY A 650 -16.76 -13.05 -24.18
C GLY A 650 -16.27 -11.65 -24.57
N LEU A 651 -15.99 -10.79 -23.59
CA LEU A 651 -15.53 -9.42 -23.80
C LEU A 651 -14.23 -9.14 -23.05
N VAL A 652 -13.28 -8.48 -23.72
CA VAL A 652 -12.06 -7.98 -23.12
C VAL A 652 -11.84 -6.51 -23.46
N MET A 653 -10.98 -5.84 -22.69
CA MET A 653 -10.49 -4.49 -22.98
C MET A 653 -9.01 -4.55 -23.32
N GLU A 654 -8.64 -3.87 -24.39
CA GLU A 654 -7.25 -3.77 -24.85
C GLU A 654 -6.71 -2.38 -24.56
N VAL A 655 -5.48 -2.31 -24.07
CA VAL A 655 -4.73 -1.07 -23.92
C VAL A 655 -3.36 -1.29 -24.52
N SER A 656 -2.92 -0.37 -25.33
CA SER A 656 -1.57 -0.41 -25.91
C SER A 656 -0.54 0.24 -24.97
N TYR A 657 0.72 -0.13 -25.14
CA TYR A 657 1.85 0.54 -24.49
C TYR A 657 1.82 2.06 -24.69
N ALA A 658 1.52 2.52 -25.93
CA ALA A 658 1.49 3.96 -26.24
C ALA A 658 0.39 4.71 -25.47
N GLU A 659 -0.76 4.07 -25.21
CA GLU A 659 -1.83 4.65 -24.39
C GLU A 659 -1.42 4.77 -22.94
N TYR A 660 -0.73 3.75 -22.37
CA TYR A 660 -0.17 3.85 -21.02
C TYR A 660 0.86 4.98 -20.89
N VAL A 661 1.76 5.12 -21.86
CA VAL A 661 2.74 6.22 -21.86
C VAL A 661 2.05 7.58 -21.99
N ALA A 662 1.03 7.70 -22.86
CA ALA A 662 0.30 8.94 -23.07
C ALA A 662 -0.57 9.34 -21.86
N ALA A 663 -0.98 8.39 -21.02
CA ALA A 663 -1.81 8.65 -19.84
C ALA A 663 -1.04 9.27 -18.66
N ASN A 664 0.29 9.40 -18.76
CA ASN A 664 1.13 9.97 -17.70
C ASN A 664 0.73 11.43 -17.38
N PRO A 665 0.24 11.72 -16.17
CA PRO A 665 -0.15 13.08 -15.78
C PRO A 665 1.00 14.10 -15.82
N ALA A 666 2.23 13.66 -15.57
CA ALA A 666 3.41 14.55 -15.58
C ALA A 666 3.70 15.19 -16.96
N VAL A 667 3.22 14.57 -18.04
CA VAL A 667 3.34 15.10 -19.40
C VAL A 667 2.00 15.58 -19.97
N GLY A 668 1.00 15.77 -19.10
CA GLY A 668 -0.34 16.25 -19.49
C GLY A 668 -1.31 15.15 -19.90
N GLY A 669 -1.00 13.89 -19.59
CA GLY A 669 -1.90 12.74 -19.79
C GLY A 669 -3.00 12.66 -18.74
N ASP A 670 -3.97 11.79 -18.99
CA ASP A 670 -5.09 11.53 -18.08
C ASP A 670 -5.36 10.02 -17.98
N ILE A 671 -5.11 9.44 -16.80
CA ILE A 671 -5.31 8.02 -16.52
C ILE A 671 -6.75 7.58 -16.78
N ARG A 672 -7.73 8.44 -16.55
CA ARG A 672 -9.16 8.17 -16.73
C ARG A 672 -9.51 7.80 -18.19
N THR A 673 -8.66 8.18 -19.14
CA THR A 673 -8.82 7.87 -20.57
C THR A 673 -8.38 6.45 -20.95
N LEU A 674 -7.64 5.76 -20.08
CA LEU A 674 -7.20 4.39 -20.33
C LEU A 674 -8.39 3.44 -20.46
N ASN A 675 -8.31 2.52 -21.42
CA ASN A 675 -9.31 1.50 -21.65
C ASN A 675 -9.15 0.31 -20.67
N ILE A 676 -9.17 0.61 -19.36
CA ILE A 676 -9.04 -0.37 -18.27
C ILE A 676 -10.39 -0.68 -17.63
N PRO A 677 -10.55 -1.87 -16.99
CA PRO A 677 -11.83 -2.33 -16.44
C PRO A 677 -12.15 -1.73 -15.07
N SER A 678 -11.90 -0.45 -14.90
CA SER A 678 -12.24 0.33 -13.71
C SER A 678 -12.34 1.82 -14.06
N TYR A 679 -12.91 2.63 -13.18
CA TYR A 679 -12.92 4.08 -13.30
C TYR A 679 -12.94 4.75 -11.93
N GLN A 680 -12.07 5.74 -11.73
CA GLN A 680 -12.13 6.64 -10.58
C GLN A 680 -12.12 8.09 -11.05
N ASN A 681 -12.91 8.94 -10.40
CA ASN A 681 -12.83 10.38 -10.59
C ASN A 681 -13.21 11.12 -9.30
N SER A 682 -12.22 11.74 -8.67
CA SER A 682 -12.39 12.55 -7.45
C SER A 682 -12.93 13.95 -7.73
N ASN A 683 -13.04 14.35 -9.00
CA ASN A 683 -13.43 15.68 -9.45
C ASN A 683 -14.51 15.61 -10.54
N CYS A 684 -15.66 15.04 -10.21
CA CYS A 684 -16.77 14.86 -11.13
C CYS A 684 -17.82 15.99 -10.91
N LEU A 685 -17.47 17.22 -11.25
CA LEU A 685 -18.31 18.40 -11.05
C LEU A 685 -19.45 18.42 -12.06
N GLY A 686 -20.70 18.34 -11.59
CA GLY A 686 -21.90 18.36 -12.44
C GLY A 686 -22.06 17.14 -13.35
N GLY A 687 -21.26 16.12 -13.16
CA GLY A 687 -21.20 14.90 -13.95
C GLY A 687 -19.92 14.78 -14.78
N CYS A 688 -19.50 13.56 -15.04
CA CYS A 688 -18.33 13.24 -15.85
C CYS A 688 -18.67 12.11 -16.84
N THR A 689 -17.96 12.10 -17.97
CA THR A 689 -18.17 11.11 -19.03
C THR A 689 -16.84 10.47 -19.39
N PHE A 690 -16.86 9.16 -19.53
CA PHE A 690 -15.74 8.39 -20.05
C PHE A 690 -16.20 7.35 -21.05
N THR A 691 -15.27 6.74 -21.76
CA THR A 691 -15.57 5.68 -22.73
C THR A 691 -14.77 4.43 -22.41
N ARG A 692 -15.32 3.27 -22.74
CA ARG A 692 -14.62 1.97 -22.73
C ARG A 692 -14.88 1.27 -24.07
N THR A 693 -13.83 0.71 -24.65
CA THR A 693 -13.93 -0.08 -25.88
C THR A 693 -13.85 -1.56 -25.51
N LEU A 694 -14.94 -2.26 -25.76
CA LEU A 694 -15.08 -3.70 -25.54
C LEU A 694 -14.77 -4.44 -26.85
N LYS A 695 -14.01 -5.53 -26.77
CA LYS A 695 -13.66 -6.40 -27.90
C LYS A 695 -14.31 -7.78 -27.69
N ASN A 696 -15.07 -8.27 -28.66
CA ASN A 696 -15.66 -9.59 -28.62
C ASN A 696 -14.61 -10.66 -28.95
N VAL A 697 -14.31 -11.53 -27.99
CA VAL A 697 -13.39 -12.67 -28.11
C VAL A 697 -14.08 -14.03 -28.09
N ALA A 698 -15.42 -14.06 -28.05
CA ALA A 698 -16.21 -15.30 -28.03
C ALA A 698 -16.14 -16.10 -29.36
N GLY A 699 -15.67 -15.47 -30.43
CA GLY A 699 -15.61 -16.11 -31.76
C GLY A 699 -16.98 -16.27 -32.46
N VAL A 700 -18.04 -15.77 -31.84
CA VAL A 700 -19.43 -15.71 -32.39
C VAL A 700 -19.95 -14.29 -32.25
N GLU A 701 -20.94 -13.92 -33.09
CA GLU A 701 -21.68 -12.68 -32.86
C GLU A 701 -22.51 -12.84 -31.59
N THR A 702 -22.51 -11.83 -30.71
CA THR A 702 -23.05 -11.90 -29.36
C THR A 702 -23.89 -10.66 -29.05
N ASP A 703 -25.06 -10.88 -28.46
CA ASP A 703 -25.97 -9.84 -27.97
C ASP A 703 -25.70 -9.62 -26.46
N TYR A 704 -25.41 -8.36 -26.06
CA TYR A 704 -25.20 -7.99 -24.68
C TYR A 704 -26.27 -7.03 -24.18
N THR A 705 -26.77 -7.29 -22.97
CA THR A 705 -27.58 -6.37 -22.18
C THR A 705 -26.69 -5.62 -21.18
N ILE A 706 -26.90 -4.31 -21.08
CA ILE A 706 -26.20 -3.49 -20.09
C ILE A 706 -27.05 -3.43 -18.81
N VAL A 707 -26.46 -3.83 -17.68
CA VAL A 707 -27.06 -3.72 -16.35
C VAL A 707 -26.22 -2.76 -15.52
N ILE A 708 -26.87 -1.82 -14.85
CA ILE A 708 -26.20 -0.81 -14.01
C ILE A 708 -26.63 -1.01 -12.57
N GLU A 709 -25.65 -1.23 -11.71
CA GLU A 709 -25.79 -1.19 -10.26
C GLU A 709 -25.15 0.10 -9.74
N GLN A 710 -25.83 0.82 -8.88
CA GLN A 710 -25.35 2.09 -8.36
C GLN A 710 -25.76 2.30 -6.91
N THR A 711 -24.90 2.95 -6.12
CA THR A 711 -25.21 3.36 -4.76
C THR A 711 -26.15 4.56 -4.76
N GLU A 712 -26.81 4.79 -3.61
CA GLU A 712 -27.59 6.02 -3.44
C GLU A 712 -26.70 7.26 -3.61
N GLY A 713 -27.19 8.25 -4.33
CA GLY A 713 -26.48 9.50 -4.57
C GLY A 713 -25.66 9.56 -5.87
N VAL A 714 -25.66 8.54 -6.71
CA VAL A 714 -25.08 8.61 -8.06
C VAL A 714 -26.13 8.22 -9.11
N GLU A 715 -26.14 8.93 -10.24
CA GLU A 715 -26.88 8.53 -11.44
C GLU A 715 -25.89 8.12 -12.53
N ILE A 716 -26.02 6.90 -13.04
CA ILE A 716 -25.17 6.36 -14.09
C ILE A 716 -26.02 6.07 -15.31
N THR A 717 -25.60 6.57 -16.47
CA THR A 717 -26.23 6.25 -17.75
C THR A 717 -25.19 5.84 -18.77
N THR A 718 -25.58 5.03 -19.75
CA THR A 718 -24.69 4.52 -20.79
C THR A 718 -25.22 4.82 -22.19
N ASN A 719 -24.30 4.86 -23.16
CA ASN A 719 -24.65 4.87 -24.57
C ASN A 719 -23.75 3.82 -25.28
N PRO A 720 -24.36 2.72 -25.79
CA PRO A 720 -25.78 2.37 -25.83
C PRO A 720 -26.45 2.27 -24.45
N ALA A 721 -27.76 2.54 -24.37
CA ALA A 721 -28.44 2.68 -23.08
C ALA A 721 -28.88 1.33 -22.45
N SER A 722 -29.11 0.30 -23.26
CA SER A 722 -29.69 -0.97 -22.77
C SER A 722 -28.99 -2.22 -23.28
N GLY A 723 -28.09 -2.11 -24.26
CA GLY A 723 -27.39 -3.24 -24.84
C GLY A 723 -26.93 -2.99 -26.28
N PHE A 724 -26.22 -3.98 -26.83
CA PHE A 724 -25.64 -3.93 -28.18
C PHE A 724 -25.36 -5.34 -28.71
N THR A 725 -25.34 -5.47 -30.05
CA THR A 725 -24.83 -6.67 -30.73
C THR A 725 -23.42 -6.41 -31.22
N ILE A 726 -22.51 -7.34 -31.03
CA ILE A 726 -21.10 -7.20 -31.43
C ILE A 726 -20.66 -8.43 -32.23
N PRO A 727 -20.23 -8.28 -33.50
CA PRO A 727 -19.75 -9.39 -34.31
C PRO A 727 -18.49 -10.05 -33.68
N ALA A 728 -18.26 -11.30 -34.06
CA ALA A 728 -17.04 -12.02 -33.69
C ALA A 728 -15.77 -11.20 -34.02
N GLY A 729 -14.88 -10.98 -33.07
CA GLY A 729 -13.69 -10.14 -33.20
C GLY A 729 -13.94 -8.65 -33.37
N GLY A 730 -15.22 -8.21 -33.36
CA GLY A 730 -15.62 -6.80 -33.45
C GLY A 730 -15.38 -6.04 -32.14
N THR A 731 -15.54 -4.72 -32.19
CA THR A 731 -15.41 -3.83 -31.03
C THR A 731 -16.67 -2.98 -30.85
N GLN A 732 -17.00 -2.65 -29.59
CA GLN A 732 -18.08 -1.73 -29.24
C GLN A 732 -17.58 -0.70 -28.25
N ILE A 733 -17.80 0.58 -28.57
CA ILE A 733 -17.56 1.67 -27.63
C ILE A 733 -18.80 1.86 -26.77
N VAL A 734 -18.63 1.86 -25.48
CA VAL A 734 -19.64 2.23 -24.48
C VAL A 734 -19.21 3.55 -23.84
N SER A 735 -20.04 4.57 -24.00
CA SER A 735 -19.89 5.84 -23.30
C SER A 735 -20.67 5.78 -21.99
N VAL A 736 -20.02 6.14 -20.89
CA VAL A 736 -20.60 6.13 -19.55
C VAL A 736 -20.64 7.56 -19.03
N HIS A 737 -21.82 8.03 -18.64
CA HIS A 737 -21.99 9.28 -17.93
C HIS A 737 -22.32 9.00 -16.47
N VAL A 738 -21.58 9.63 -15.56
CA VAL A 738 -21.70 9.49 -14.11
C VAL A 738 -22.03 10.85 -13.54
N ALA A 739 -23.12 10.96 -12.82
CA ALA A 739 -23.55 12.20 -12.14
C ALA A 739 -23.66 11.93 -10.63
N PRO A 740 -22.58 12.12 -9.85
CA PRO A 740 -22.63 11.98 -8.41
C PRO A 740 -23.50 13.08 -7.80
N SER A 741 -24.23 12.76 -6.74
CA SER A 741 -25.08 13.72 -6.03
C SER A 741 -24.25 14.83 -5.42
N MET A 742 -24.62 16.05 -5.71
CA MET A 742 -23.97 17.24 -5.17
C MET A 742 -24.37 17.52 -3.72
N LEU A 743 -25.46 16.88 -3.24
CA LEU A 743 -25.93 17.05 -1.84
C LEU A 743 -25.13 16.26 -0.83
N SER A 744 -24.44 15.20 -1.28
CA SER A 744 -23.45 14.43 -0.51
C SER A 744 -22.02 14.83 -0.87
N GLY A 745 -21.79 16.11 -1.10
CA GLY A 745 -20.51 16.64 -1.59
C GLY A 745 -19.30 16.13 -0.81
N GLY A 746 -18.31 15.66 -1.57
CA GLY A 746 -17.06 15.12 -1.02
C GLY A 746 -17.08 13.64 -0.67
N GLU A 747 -18.22 12.96 -0.64
CA GLU A 747 -18.29 11.51 -0.41
C GLU A 747 -18.15 10.73 -1.72
N TRP A 748 -17.44 9.60 -1.63
CA TRP A 748 -17.33 8.67 -2.75
C TRP A 748 -18.65 7.94 -2.98
N GLN A 749 -19.06 7.86 -4.23
CA GLN A 749 -20.23 7.17 -4.70
C GLN A 749 -19.80 6.13 -5.72
N PHE A 750 -20.44 4.97 -5.72
CA PHE A 750 -19.97 3.80 -6.45
C PHE A 750 -21.00 3.31 -7.44
N GLY A 751 -20.52 2.65 -8.49
CA GLY A 751 -21.34 1.96 -9.44
C GLY A 751 -20.62 0.77 -10.05
N ARG A 752 -21.38 -0.10 -10.66
CA ARG A 752 -20.93 -1.26 -11.42
C ARG A 752 -21.72 -1.33 -12.73
N ILE A 753 -21.02 -1.58 -13.81
CA ILE A 753 -21.64 -1.76 -15.13
C ILE A 753 -21.33 -3.17 -15.59
N SER A 754 -22.39 -3.96 -15.79
CA SER A 754 -22.31 -5.34 -16.23
C SER A 754 -22.82 -5.49 -17.68
N PHE A 755 -22.21 -6.41 -18.39
CA PHE A 755 -22.58 -6.82 -19.74
C PHE A 755 -22.99 -8.28 -19.69
N GLU A 756 -24.28 -8.52 -19.74
CA GLU A 756 -24.90 -9.84 -19.62
C GLU A 756 -25.33 -10.39 -20.97
N THR A 757 -25.23 -11.70 -21.13
CA THR A 757 -25.67 -12.38 -22.35
C THR A 757 -26.20 -13.78 -22.04
N ASP A 758 -27.20 -14.21 -22.78
CA ASP A 758 -27.68 -15.60 -22.81
C ASP A 758 -27.04 -16.41 -23.97
N ASP A 759 -26.19 -15.78 -24.78
CA ASP A 759 -25.49 -16.42 -25.88
C ASP A 759 -24.41 -17.40 -25.38
N THR A 760 -24.02 -18.28 -26.28
CA THR A 760 -23.05 -19.34 -25.99
C THR A 760 -21.94 -19.33 -27.04
N PHE A 761 -20.78 -19.82 -26.65
CA PHE A 761 -19.70 -20.17 -27.59
C PHE A 761 -20.22 -21.21 -28.63
N ALA A 762 -19.52 -21.32 -29.74
CA ALA A 762 -19.82 -22.33 -30.76
C ALA A 762 -19.86 -23.78 -30.21
N SER A 763 -19.23 -24.02 -29.07
CA SER A 763 -19.24 -25.28 -28.32
C SER A 763 -20.53 -25.50 -27.51
N GLY A 764 -21.40 -24.50 -27.39
CA GLY A 764 -22.59 -24.53 -26.54
C GLY A 764 -22.31 -24.17 -25.06
N LYS A 765 -21.10 -23.81 -24.68
CA LYS A 765 -20.80 -23.31 -23.32
C LYS A 765 -21.27 -21.87 -23.15
N PRO A 766 -21.73 -21.47 -21.94
CA PRO A 766 -22.20 -20.11 -21.71
C PRO A 766 -21.04 -19.11 -21.82
N ILE A 767 -21.35 -17.93 -22.33
CA ILE A 767 -20.44 -16.78 -22.26
C ILE A 767 -20.63 -16.10 -20.89
N SER A 768 -19.57 -15.81 -20.19
CA SER A 768 -19.62 -15.20 -18.86
C SER A 768 -20.05 -13.73 -18.91
N THR A 769 -20.85 -13.32 -17.94
CA THR A 769 -21.08 -11.91 -17.63
C THR A 769 -19.77 -11.23 -17.31
N THR A 770 -19.57 -10.06 -17.90
CA THR A 770 -18.40 -9.22 -17.62
C THR A 770 -18.84 -7.89 -17.02
N ALA A 771 -18.03 -7.33 -16.10
CA ALA A 771 -18.37 -6.06 -15.46
C ALA A 771 -17.14 -5.26 -15.09
N PHE A 772 -17.32 -3.98 -14.82
CA PHE A 772 -16.29 -3.15 -14.16
C PHE A 772 -16.92 -2.21 -13.14
N SER A 773 -16.14 -1.92 -12.11
CA SER A 773 -16.52 -1.03 -11.01
C SER A 773 -16.08 0.41 -11.31
N LEU A 774 -16.82 1.37 -10.76
CA LEU A 774 -16.46 2.78 -10.81
C LEU A 774 -16.67 3.45 -9.45
N ALA A 775 -15.86 4.47 -9.21
CA ALA A 775 -15.94 5.36 -8.07
C ALA A 775 -15.90 6.82 -8.55
N ALA A 776 -16.85 7.62 -8.13
CA ALA A 776 -16.88 9.04 -8.45
C ALA A 776 -17.30 9.86 -7.23
N LYS A 777 -16.78 11.05 -7.09
CA LYS A 777 -17.30 12.03 -6.15
C LYS A 777 -17.44 13.39 -6.81
N SER A 778 -18.39 14.17 -6.32
CA SER A 778 -18.47 15.58 -6.68
C SER A 778 -17.21 16.28 -6.19
N ALA A 779 -16.60 17.11 -7.02
CA ALA A 779 -15.40 17.88 -6.70
C ALA A 779 -15.54 18.79 -5.48
N VAL A 780 -16.75 18.99 -4.99
CA VAL A 780 -17.07 20.03 -4.02
C VAL A 780 -17.66 19.35 -2.81
N GLU A 781 -16.96 19.37 -1.69
CA GLU A 781 -17.56 19.25 -0.36
C GLU A 781 -18.47 20.48 -0.11
N GLY A 782 -19.59 20.60 -0.82
CA GLY A 782 -20.44 21.77 -0.75
C GLY A 782 -19.79 23.06 -1.29
N SER A 783 -18.48 23.25 -1.19
CA SER A 783 -17.74 24.47 -1.56
C SER A 783 -16.28 24.17 -1.92
N THR A 784 -15.69 24.98 -2.81
CA THR A 784 -14.25 24.93 -3.14
C THR A 784 -13.38 25.71 -2.15
N LEU A 785 -13.98 26.41 -1.19
CA LEU A 785 -13.21 27.14 -0.19
C LEU A 785 -12.36 26.19 0.67
N PRO A 786 -11.07 26.49 0.91
CA PRO A 786 -10.23 25.67 1.76
C PRO A 786 -10.70 25.73 3.24
N THR A 787 -10.17 24.86 4.07
CA THR A 787 -10.47 24.85 5.51
C THR A 787 -9.59 25.82 6.30
N GLU A 788 -8.51 26.34 5.70
CA GLU A 788 -7.58 27.25 6.35
C GLU A 788 -7.10 28.33 5.37
N LEU A 789 -6.88 29.54 5.89
CA LEU A 789 -6.19 30.63 5.25
C LEU A 789 -4.96 31.01 6.10
N ARG A 790 -3.76 30.80 5.59
CA ARG A 790 -2.49 31.26 6.19
C ARG A 790 -1.91 32.39 5.36
N GLN A 791 -1.53 33.49 6.00
CA GLN A 791 -0.92 34.64 5.33
C GLN A 791 0.30 35.14 6.08
N THR A 792 1.40 35.39 5.35
CA THR A 792 2.59 36.07 5.87
C THR A 792 2.60 37.50 5.37
N ILE A 793 2.65 38.48 6.29
CA ILE A 793 2.44 39.88 5.97
C ILE A 793 3.59 40.78 6.43
N THR A 794 3.85 41.83 5.67
CA THR A 794 4.82 42.88 6.02
C THR A 794 4.13 44.22 6.38
N SER A 795 2.83 44.33 6.11
CA SER A 795 1.98 45.49 6.41
C SER A 795 0.86 45.14 7.34
N PRO A 796 0.42 46.02 8.25
CA PRO A 796 -0.70 45.79 9.13
C PRO A 796 -2.06 45.66 8.41
N THR A 797 -2.17 46.13 7.19
CA THR A 797 -3.35 46.04 6.35
C THR A 797 -3.07 45.22 5.10
N GLY A 798 -4.05 44.44 4.68
CA GLY A 798 -3.95 43.64 3.48
C GLY A 798 -5.27 42.97 3.12
N GLN A 799 -5.24 42.24 2.01
CA GLN A 799 -6.37 41.46 1.53
C GLN A 799 -5.89 40.14 0.93
N TYR A 800 -6.78 39.17 0.92
CA TYR A 800 -6.66 37.93 0.17
C TYR A 800 -7.96 37.68 -0.60
N VAL A 801 -7.84 37.22 -1.85
CA VAL A 801 -9.00 36.92 -2.70
C VAL A 801 -8.96 35.42 -2.99
N PHE A 802 -10.00 34.71 -2.63
CA PHE A 802 -10.30 33.39 -3.15
C PHE A 802 -10.99 33.58 -4.49
N GLU A 803 -10.25 33.41 -5.58
CA GLU A 803 -10.76 33.58 -6.95
C GLU A 803 -11.48 32.30 -7.41
N ASP A 804 -12.51 32.47 -8.26
CA ASP A 804 -13.22 31.40 -8.97
C ASP A 804 -13.72 30.25 -8.04
N GLN A 805 -14.24 30.58 -6.86
CA GLN A 805 -14.82 29.59 -5.97
C GLN A 805 -16.18 29.12 -6.50
N TYR A 806 -16.59 27.90 -6.13
CA TYR A 806 -17.86 27.32 -6.51
C TYR A 806 -18.60 26.82 -5.27
N TYR A 807 -19.94 26.88 -5.31
CA TYR A 807 -20.80 26.26 -4.31
C TYR A 807 -21.91 25.49 -5.01
N VAL A 808 -22.27 24.33 -4.43
CA VAL A 808 -23.21 23.38 -5.04
C VAL A 808 -24.62 23.94 -5.17
N ASP A 809 -25.08 24.72 -4.17
CA ASP A 809 -26.38 25.33 -4.11
C ASP A 809 -26.32 26.82 -4.49
N PRO A 810 -27.45 27.45 -4.85
CA PRO A 810 -27.46 28.89 -5.09
C PRO A 810 -27.23 29.66 -3.80
N ILE A 811 -26.32 30.62 -3.84
CA ILE A 811 -26.18 31.61 -2.76
C ILE A 811 -27.27 32.66 -2.96
N THR A 812 -28.25 32.68 -2.09
CA THR A 812 -29.40 33.63 -2.17
C THR A 812 -29.16 34.90 -1.37
N ALA A 813 -28.28 34.84 -0.37
CA ALA A 813 -27.79 35.99 0.40
C ALA A 813 -26.48 35.61 1.09
N LEU A 814 -25.35 35.98 0.51
CA LEU A 814 -24.04 35.69 1.12
C LEU A 814 -23.97 36.27 2.53
N SER A 815 -23.68 35.43 3.48
CA SER A 815 -23.58 35.78 4.90
C SER A 815 -22.29 35.24 5.50
N ASN A 816 -21.84 35.83 6.62
CA ASN A 816 -20.65 35.33 7.30
C ASN A 816 -20.73 35.50 8.81
N VAL A 817 -19.94 34.68 9.53
CA VAL A 817 -19.63 34.84 10.95
C VAL A 817 -18.12 34.95 11.09
N ARG A 818 -17.63 35.86 11.91
CA ARG A 818 -16.22 36.15 12.10
C ARG A 818 -15.85 36.22 13.56
N TYR A 819 -14.72 35.59 13.94
CA TYR A 819 -14.16 35.63 15.28
C TYR A 819 -12.66 35.92 15.23
N GLY A 820 -12.11 36.76 16.08
CA GLY A 820 -10.69 37.18 16.04
C GLY A 820 -10.51 38.29 14.99
N LEU A 821 -9.40 38.56 14.34
CA LEU A 821 -8.05 38.13 14.53
C LEU A 821 -7.47 38.56 15.88
N THR A 822 -7.21 37.62 16.76
CA THR A 822 -6.69 37.88 18.10
C THR A 822 -5.17 37.71 18.09
N PRO A 823 -4.39 38.67 18.63
CA PRO A 823 -2.95 38.50 18.72
C PRO A 823 -2.59 37.33 19.63
N ALA A 824 -1.66 36.50 19.18
CA ALA A 824 -1.09 35.42 19.94
C ALA A 824 -0.05 35.92 20.97
N THR A 825 0.11 35.16 22.04
CA THR A 825 1.26 35.27 22.92
C THR A 825 2.42 34.50 22.28
N VAL A 826 3.54 35.17 22.02
CA VAL A 826 4.76 34.52 21.51
C VAL A 826 5.79 34.54 22.63
N THR A 827 6.42 33.38 22.86
CA THR A 827 7.47 33.23 23.87
C THR A 827 8.66 32.47 23.29
N SER A 828 9.85 32.75 23.74
CA SER A 828 11.08 32.04 23.34
C SER A 828 11.79 31.54 24.60
N PHE A 829 12.29 30.32 24.52
CA PHE A 829 13.05 29.65 25.58
C PHE A 829 14.01 28.65 24.94
N SER A 830 14.91 28.08 25.75
CA SER A 830 15.73 26.92 25.32
C SER A 830 15.35 25.71 26.11
N LEU A 831 15.40 24.54 25.47
CA LEU A 831 14.96 23.30 26.06
C LEU A 831 15.93 22.17 25.68
N ALA A 832 16.50 21.50 26.69
CA ALA A 832 17.29 20.29 26.48
C ALA A 832 16.37 19.10 26.17
N GLU A 833 16.93 18.05 25.61
CA GLU A 833 16.25 16.79 25.44
C GLU A 833 15.78 16.23 26.78
N ASP A 834 14.53 15.81 26.85
CA ASP A 834 13.97 15.13 28.01
C ASP A 834 14.62 13.75 28.16
N PRO A 835 15.37 13.47 29.25
CA PRO A 835 16.07 12.20 29.44
C PRO A 835 15.14 10.98 29.52
N THR A 836 13.87 11.20 29.83
CA THR A 836 12.81 10.19 29.93
C THR A 836 11.70 10.48 28.94
N ASN A 837 12.08 10.68 27.71
CA ASN A 837 11.25 11.22 26.64
C ASN A 837 9.96 10.44 26.32
N ASP A 838 9.72 9.29 26.93
CA ASP A 838 8.45 8.55 26.84
C ASP A 838 7.35 9.03 27.81
N ASN A 839 7.68 9.96 28.73
CA ASN A 839 6.71 10.48 29.70
C ASN A 839 6.96 11.95 30.08
N PRO A 840 6.30 12.94 29.46
CA PRO A 840 6.52 14.37 29.72
C PRO A 840 6.06 14.84 31.12
N TYR A 841 5.58 13.94 31.98
CA TYR A 841 5.02 14.27 33.30
C TYR A 841 5.84 13.72 34.47
N ASP A 842 6.89 12.95 34.23
CA ASP A 842 7.65 12.32 35.31
C ASP A 842 8.61 13.30 36.00
N THR A 843 9.22 14.24 35.23
CA THR A 843 10.12 15.26 35.75
C THR A 843 9.85 16.63 35.12
N LEU A 844 9.08 17.47 35.78
CA LEU A 844 8.67 18.79 35.25
C LEU A 844 9.84 19.81 35.17
N THR A 845 11.06 19.48 35.53
CA THR A 845 12.25 20.31 35.33
C THR A 845 12.93 20.10 33.99
N ASP A 846 12.60 19.02 33.29
CA ASP A 846 13.24 18.64 32.04
C ASP A 846 12.36 18.98 30.83
N ILE A 847 11.21 19.64 31.07
CA ILE A 847 10.29 20.14 30.07
C ILE A 847 10.05 21.63 30.29
N TRP A 848 9.51 22.31 29.30
CA TRP A 848 9.02 23.67 29.48
C TRP A 848 7.49 23.70 29.59
N TYR A 849 6.96 24.47 30.52
CA TYR A 849 5.52 24.72 30.54
C TYR A 849 5.17 26.12 30.99
N THR A 850 4.01 26.61 30.55
CA THR A 850 3.43 27.86 31.04
C THR A 850 1.99 27.64 31.50
N VAL A 851 1.55 28.49 32.42
CA VAL A 851 0.19 28.49 32.93
C VAL A 851 -0.52 29.76 32.46
N THR A 852 -1.68 29.58 31.84
CA THR A 852 -2.48 30.69 31.30
C THR A 852 -3.94 30.53 31.68
N THR A 853 -4.79 31.49 31.31
CA THR A 853 -6.21 31.40 31.49
C THR A 853 -6.90 31.06 30.18
N CYS A 854 -7.49 29.87 30.10
CA CYS A 854 -8.35 29.49 29.00
C CYS A 854 -9.74 30.13 29.14
N PRO A 855 -10.17 30.96 28.19
CA PRO A 855 -11.51 31.59 28.24
C PRO A 855 -12.64 30.55 28.18
N SER A 856 -13.80 30.86 28.80
CA SER A 856 -14.96 29.96 28.85
C SER A 856 -15.77 29.90 27.54
N SER A 857 -15.54 30.82 26.61
CA SER A 857 -16.27 30.90 25.33
C SER A 857 -15.30 31.22 24.21
N GLN A 858 -14.72 30.19 23.65
CA GLN A 858 -13.77 30.32 22.57
C GLN A 858 -14.17 29.45 21.36
N GLN A 859 -13.83 29.92 20.15
CA GLN A 859 -14.04 29.21 18.91
C GLN A 859 -12.92 28.23 18.66
N ARG A 860 -11.69 28.67 18.96
CA ARG A 860 -10.50 27.79 18.85
C ARG A 860 -9.41 28.22 19.82
N MET A 861 -8.55 27.27 20.18
CA MET A 861 -7.26 27.50 20.83
C MET A 861 -6.19 26.96 19.90
N VAL A 862 -5.17 27.74 19.64
CA VAL A 862 -4.03 27.35 18.81
C VAL A 862 -2.76 27.38 19.64
N VAL A 863 -1.92 26.39 19.50
CA VAL A 863 -0.56 26.32 20.05
C VAL A 863 0.34 25.78 18.96
N GLU A 864 1.39 26.49 18.60
CA GLU A 864 2.30 26.07 17.54
C GLU A 864 3.75 26.46 17.80
N ILE A 865 4.67 25.64 17.29
CA ILE A 865 6.09 25.98 17.23
C ILE A 865 6.34 26.82 15.97
N LEU A 866 6.91 28.02 16.15
CA LEU A 866 7.22 28.92 15.04
C LEU A 866 8.63 28.73 14.53
N GLU A 867 9.58 28.49 15.42
CA GLU A 867 11.01 28.34 15.12
C GLU A 867 11.66 27.43 16.17
N THR A 868 12.51 26.51 15.74
CA THR A 868 13.36 25.69 16.59
C THR A 868 14.50 25.08 15.79
N THR A 869 15.55 24.58 16.47
CA THR A 869 16.59 23.74 15.91
C THR A 869 16.48 22.28 16.38
N SER A 870 15.55 21.97 17.29
CA SER A 870 15.31 20.61 17.76
C SER A 870 14.93 19.67 16.61
N SER A 871 15.24 18.41 16.74
CA SER A 871 14.84 17.36 15.77
C SER A 871 13.40 16.93 15.97
N ASP A 872 12.89 16.91 17.21
CA ASP A 872 11.51 16.52 17.51
C ASP A 872 11.01 17.20 18.80
N LEU A 873 9.89 17.91 18.70
CA LEU A 873 9.23 18.58 19.82
C LEU A 873 7.78 18.11 19.94
N ASP A 874 7.26 18.08 21.15
CA ASP A 874 5.88 17.73 21.45
C ASP A 874 5.16 18.86 22.20
N ILE A 875 3.89 19.07 21.86
CA ILE A 875 3.01 20.01 22.56
C ILE A 875 1.88 19.26 23.28
N PHE A 876 1.70 19.59 24.56
CA PHE A 876 0.56 19.11 25.36
C PHE A 876 -0.19 20.28 25.99
N VAL A 877 -1.52 20.17 26.08
CA VAL A 877 -2.38 21.16 26.70
C VAL A 877 -3.30 20.49 27.72
N GLY A 878 -3.46 21.08 28.86
CA GLY A 878 -4.37 20.58 29.89
C GLY A 878 -4.90 21.66 30.85
N VAL A 879 -5.69 21.23 31.83
CA VAL A 879 -6.29 22.12 32.81
C VAL A 879 -5.59 22.00 34.18
N GLY A 880 -5.68 23.06 35.00
CA GLY A 880 -5.02 23.13 36.31
C GLY A 880 -3.77 24.00 36.30
N ALA A 881 -3.12 24.13 37.44
CA ALA A 881 -1.93 24.96 37.62
C ALA A 881 -0.59 24.22 37.40
N THR A 882 -0.64 22.92 37.27
CA THR A 882 0.53 22.05 37.08
C THR A 882 0.22 20.98 36.05
N PRO A 883 1.11 20.68 35.08
CA PRO A 883 0.94 19.60 34.14
C PRO A 883 0.78 18.25 34.84
N HIS A 884 -0.19 17.46 34.36
CA HIS A 884 -0.46 16.13 34.88
C HIS A 884 -1.22 15.31 33.81
N PRO A 885 -0.91 14.02 33.57
CA PRO A 885 -1.52 13.21 32.51
C PRO A 885 -3.04 13.11 32.63
N ALA A 886 -3.59 13.01 33.87
CA ALA A 886 -5.04 12.94 34.07
C ALA A 886 -5.78 14.26 33.76
N LEU A 887 -5.08 15.37 33.60
CA LEU A 887 -5.61 16.70 33.32
C LEU A 887 -5.34 17.16 31.89
N GLN A 888 -4.64 16.37 31.09
CA GLN A 888 -4.40 16.59 29.68
C GLN A 888 -5.72 16.64 28.89
N LYS A 889 -5.83 17.54 27.94
CA LYS A 889 -7.01 17.77 27.11
C LYS A 889 -6.73 17.56 25.62
N ALA A 890 -5.52 17.91 25.16
CA ALA A 890 -5.09 17.77 23.79
C ALA A 890 -3.56 17.67 23.72
N TYR A 891 -3.05 17.19 22.59
CA TYR A 891 -1.62 17.17 22.32
C TYR A 891 -1.37 17.14 20.80
N SER A 892 -0.21 17.56 20.36
CA SER A 892 0.37 17.37 19.06
C SER A 892 1.73 16.72 19.28
N ALA A 893 1.96 15.60 18.64
CA ALA A 893 3.10 14.71 18.91
C ALA A 893 3.41 13.88 17.66
N GLU A 894 3.46 14.57 16.52
CA GLU A 894 3.91 14.01 15.25
C GLU A 894 5.44 13.98 15.20
N ALA A 895 6.02 13.18 14.32
CA ALA A 895 7.46 13.17 14.17
C ALA A 895 7.95 14.47 13.52
N GLY A 896 8.81 15.22 14.23
CA GLY A 896 9.41 16.45 13.72
C GLY A 896 9.29 17.65 14.66
N PRO A 897 10.02 18.73 14.36
CA PRO A 897 10.16 19.87 15.28
C PRO A 897 9.02 20.88 15.25
N MET A 898 8.18 20.86 14.20
CA MET A 898 7.19 21.92 13.93
C MET A 898 5.77 21.44 14.27
N GLU A 899 5.44 21.46 15.55
CA GLU A 899 4.16 21.04 16.06
C GLU A 899 3.09 22.13 15.92
N TYR A 900 1.88 21.73 15.53
CA TYR A 900 0.72 22.60 15.40
C TYR A 900 -0.51 21.95 16.04
N LEU A 901 -0.97 22.49 17.15
CA LEU A 901 -2.15 22.03 17.87
C LEU A 901 -3.30 23.03 17.73
N ASN A 902 -4.34 22.64 17.03
CA ASN A 902 -5.55 23.44 16.82
C ASN A 902 -6.75 22.77 17.49
N ILE A 903 -7.26 23.36 18.56
CA ILE A 903 -8.36 22.81 19.33
C ILE A 903 -9.62 23.62 19.01
N PHE A 904 -10.51 23.03 18.22
CA PHE A 904 -11.76 23.67 17.82
C PHE A 904 -12.81 23.54 18.94
N GLN A 905 -13.47 24.67 19.30
CA GLN A 905 -14.48 24.75 20.36
C GLN A 905 -14.10 24.02 21.66
N PRO A 906 -12.95 24.34 22.28
CA PRO A 906 -12.53 23.66 23.50
C PRO A 906 -13.62 23.63 24.55
N THR A 907 -13.84 22.45 25.12
CA THR A 907 -14.87 22.23 26.18
C THR A 907 -14.35 22.53 27.57
N PHE A 908 -13.09 22.93 27.72
CA PHE A 908 -12.43 23.28 28.98
C PHE A 908 -12.16 24.79 29.09
N SER A 909 -12.08 25.28 30.33
CA SER A 909 -11.79 26.68 30.63
C SER A 909 -11.22 26.84 32.04
N GLY A 910 -10.83 28.06 32.39
CA GLY A 910 -10.18 28.37 33.66
C GLY A 910 -8.66 28.30 33.56
N THR A 911 -8.00 27.87 34.62
CA THR A 911 -6.53 27.73 34.63
C THR A 911 -6.14 26.58 33.72
N CYS A 912 -5.28 26.85 32.72
CA CYS A 912 -4.74 25.85 31.77
C CYS A 912 -3.22 25.90 31.76
N TRP A 913 -2.62 24.80 31.42
CA TRP A 913 -1.20 24.73 31.14
C TRP A 913 -0.96 24.33 29.68
N ILE A 914 0.16 24.82 29.14
CA ILE A 914 0.73 24.41 27.85
C ILE A 914 2.12 23.89 28.18
N LEU A 915 2.43 22.67 27.74
CA LEU A 915 3.71 21.99 27.96
C LEU A 915 4.36 21.70 26.61
N VAL A 916 5.69 21.93 26.54
CA VAL A 916 6.53 21.52 25.42
C VAL A 916 7.59 20.58 25.95
N GLN A 917 7.71 19.42 25.32
CA GLN A 917 8.72 18.43 25.54
C GLN A 917 9.70 18.44 24.38
N ASN A 918 10.99 18.45 24.65
CA ASN A 918 12.02 18.19 23.64
C ASN A 918 12.27 16.67 23.61
N TRP A 919 11.63 16.01 22.65
CA TRP A 919 11.71 14.56 22.51
C TRP A 919 13.05 14.11 21.94
N GLU A 920 13.62 14.87 21.00
CA GLU A 920 14.94 14.63 20.41
C GLU A 920 15.61 15.97 20.07
N SER A 921 16.71 16.28 20.70
CA SER A 921 17.46 17.51 20.44
C SER A 921 18.22 17.45 19.12
N SER A 922 18.65 18.64 18.62
CA SER A 922 19.46 18.76 17.40
C SER A 922 20.78 18.00 17.48
N GLU A 923 21.41 17.99 18.65
CA GLU A 923 22.61 17.23 18.99
C GLU A 923 22.56 16.80 20.47
N PRO A 924 23.10 15.63 20.86
CA PRO A 924 23.06 15.17 22.22
C PRO A 924 23.69 16.17 23.23
N GLY A 925 22.88 16.55 24.22
CA GLY A 925 23.31 17.49 25.30
C GLY A 925 23.26 18.96 24.92
N VAL A 926 22.64 19.33 23.81
CA VAL A 926 22.39 20.71 23.40
C VAL A 926 21.01 21.14 23.90
N GLU A 927 20.87 22.37 24.36
CA GLU A 927 19.59 23.03 24.58
C GLU A 927 19.17 23.75 23.27
N ASP A 928 18.09 23.31 22.69
CA ASP A 928 17.57 23.89 21.45
C ASP A 928 16.71 25.12 21.74
N PRO A 929 16.89 26.20 20.97
CA PRO A 929 15.99 27.35 21.04
C PRO A 929 14.62 26.98 20.51
N VAL A 930 13.59 27.38 21.21
CA VAL A 930 12.20 27.16 20.84
C VAL A 930 11.45 28.49 20.85
N LYS A 931 10.73 28.78 19.77
CA LYS A 931 9.82 29.91 19.69
C LYS A 931 8.40 29.39 19.53
N LEU A 932 7.59 29.57 20.58
CA LEU A 932 6.22 29.09 20.69
C LEU A 932 5.22 30.23 20.56
N ALA A 933 4.17 30.04 19.78
CA ALA A 933 2.98 30.88 19.78
C ALA A 933 1.78 30.15 20.34
N TYR A 934 0.97 30.84 21.13
CA TYR A 934 -0.35 30.34 21.52
C TYR A 934 -1.38 31.44 21.61
N GLY A 935 -2.62 31.13 21.28
CA GLY A 935 -3.69 32.12 21.32
C GLY A 935 -5.09 31.53 21.39
N PHE A 936 -6.03 32.38 21.72
CA PHE A 936 -7.43 32.04 21.91
C PHE A 936 -8.28 32.90 20.99
N VAL A 937 -9.13 32.28 20.17
CA VAL A 937 -10.08 32.96 19.30
C VAL A 937 -11.44 32.97 20.02
N PRO A 938 -11.88 34.09 20.58
CA PRO A 938 -13.17 34.15 21.31
C PRO A 938 -14.36 34.04 20.35
N LYS A 939 -15.50 33.53 20.80
CA LYS A 939 -16.77 33.54 20.04
C LYS A 939 -17.42 34.94 19.98
N SER A 940 -16.57 35.97 19.84
CA SER A 940 -16.97 37.38 19.75
C SER A 940 -15.85 38.17 19.08
N GLY A 941 -16.13 39.38 18.64
CA GLY A 941 -15.12 40.20 17.97
C GLY A 941 -15.14 40.00 16.44
N GLY A 942 -13.97 39.95 15.78
CA GLY A 942 -13.88 39.88 14.33
C GLY A 942 -14.19 41.19 13.63
N THR A 943 -13.85 42.32 14.28
CA THR A 943 -14.05 43.69 13.72
C THR A 943 -12.83 44.20 12.99
N ASN A 944 -11.69 43.55 13.13
CA ASN A 944 -10.41 43.89 12.50
C ASN A 944 -10.16 43.21 11.15
N TYR A 945 -11.17 42.50 10.64
CA TYR A 945 -11.19 42.02 9.26
C TYR A 945 -12.63 41.94 8.73
N SER A 946 -12.75 41.97 7.41
CA SER A 946 -14.03 41.88 6.72
C SER A 946 -14.00 40.80 5.65
N ILE A 947 -15.17 40.26 5.33
CA ILE A 947 -15.36 39.27 4.28
C ILE A 947 -16.46 39.79 3.36
N THR A 948 -16.14 39.91 2.08
CA THR A 948 -17.05 40.36 1.05
C THR A 948 -17.07 39.42 -0.14
N GLY A 949 -18.17 39.44 -0.87
CA GLY A 949 -18.39 38.66 -2.07
C GLY A 949 -19.72 39.07 -2.72
N PRO A 950 -20.13 38.44 -3.83
CA PRO A 950 -21.39 38.72 -4.50
C PRO A 950 -22.59 38.38 -3.59
N ALA A 951 -23.61 39.25 -3.57
CA ALA A 951 -24.78 39.04 -2.73
C ALA A 951 -25.55 37.78 -3.06
N THR A 952 -25.58 37.41 -4.36
CA THR A 952 -26.24 36.19 -4.86
C THR A 952 -25.35 35.54 -5.92
N VAL A 953 -25.34 34.22 -5.95
CA VAL A 953 -24.61 33.41 -6.94
C VAL A 953 -25.52 32.27 -7.36
N PRO A 954 -25.72 32.00 -8.67
CA PRO A 954 -26.38 30.78 -9.11
C PRO A 954 -25.59 29.55 -8.65
N ALA A 955 -26.29 28.42 -8.48
CA ALA A 955 -25.64 27.14 -8.20
C ALA A 955 -24.52 26.86 -9.23
N LEU A 956 -23.38 26.33 -8.78
CA LEU A 956 -22.25 25.95 -9.62
C LEU A 956 -21.70 27.08 -10.53
N SER A 957 -21.87 28.32 -10.13
CA SER A 957 -21.29 29.47 -10.84
C SER A 957 -20.07 29.98 -10.08
N PRO A 958 -18.98 30.42 -10.78
CA PRO A 958 -17.81 30.93 -10.13
C PRO A 958 -18.10 32.23 -9.38
N PHE A 959 -17.47 32.41 -8.23
CA PHE A 959 -17.55 33.65 -7.44
C PHE A 959 -16.29 33.89 -6.63
N ASP A 960 -16.00 35.16 -6.34
CA ASP A 960 -14.83 35.53 -5.54
C ASP A 960 -15.23 35.89 -4.13
N ILE A 961 -14.40 35.53 -3.17
CA ILE A 961 -14.51 35.95 -1.77
C ILE A 961 -13.25 36.75 -1.42
N THR A 962 -13.43 37.96 -0.99
CA THR A 962 -12.35 38.85 -0.53
C THR A 962 -12.35 38.89 0.99
N VAL A 963 -11.21 38.63 1.61
CA VAL A 963 -10.93 38.79 3.04
C VAL A 963 -9.96 39.93 3.20
N GLU A 964 -10.38 41.01 3.86
CA GLU A 964 -9.57 42.23 4.13
C GLU A 964 -9.33 42.33 5.64
N TRP A 965 -8.12 42.69 6.06
CA TRP A 965 -7.76 42.88 7.49
C TRP A 965 -7.06 44.20 7.79
N ASP A 966 -7.25 44.69 9.02
CA ASP A 966 -6.54 45.81 9.62
C ASP A 966 -6.05 45.46 11.04
N LEU A 967 -4.75 45.18 11.14
CA LEU A 967 -4.07 44.84 12.40
C LEU A 967 -3.28 46.01 12.96
N SER A 968 -3.50 47.24 12.49
CA SER A 968 -2.74 48.45 12.89
C SER A 968 -2.67 48.64 14.40
N ALA A 969 -3.70 48.27 15.13
CA ALA A 969 -3.76 48.40 16.60
C ALA A 969 -2.79 47.46 17.34
N THR A 970 -2.44 46.31 16.79
CA THR A 970 -1.66 45.24 17.45
C THR A 970 -0.38 44.84 16.67
N PHE A 971 -0.15 45.41 15.50
CA PHE A 971 0.94 45.04 14.61
C PHE A 971 2.33 45.28 15.18
N SER A 972 2.49 46.31 16.04
CA SER A 972 3.78 46.59 16.70
C SER A 972 4.09 45.70 17.88
N SER A 973 3.08 45.02 18.46
CA SER A 973 3.17 44.25 19.68
C SER A 973 2.95 42.74 19.50
N SER A 974 2.63 42.28 18.28
CA SER A 974 2.38 40.86 18.00
C SER A 974 3.05 40.44 16.69
N GLU A 975 3.33 39.15 16.59
CA GLU A 975 3.91 38.52 15.40
C GLU A 975 2.92 37.56 14.74
N VAL A 976 1.93 37.05 15.48
CA VAL A 976 0.95 36.09 15.00
C VAL A 976 -0.43 36.48 15.46
N TRP A 977 -1.43 36.26 14.61
CA TRP A 977 -2.85 36.48 14.90
C TRP A 977 -3.67 35.27 14.45
N TYR A 978 -4.59 34.84 15.28
CA TYR A 978 -5.50 33.75 14.98
C TYR A 978 -6.94 34.26 14.90
N GLY A 979 -7.64 33.81 13.90
CA GLY A 979 -9.05 34.07 13.67
C GLY A 979 -9.79 32.82 13.19
N TRP A 980 -11.06 32.97 12.98
CA TRP A 980 -11.92 31.96 12.39
C TRP A 980 -13.12 32.64 11.74
N PHE A 981 -13.53 32.13 10.60
CA PHE A 981 -14.77 32.60 9.98
C PHE A 981 -15.52 31.47 9.29
N SER A 982 -16.81 31.71 9.05
CA SER A 982 -17.63 30.87 8.19
C SER A 982 -18.41 31.74 7.22
N ILE A 983 -18.76 31.15 6.10
CA ILE A 983 -19.52 31.75 4.99
C ILE A 983 -20.78 30.91 4.79
N GLY A 984 -21.91 31.58 4.58
CA GLY A 984 -23.18 30.91 4.35
C GLY A 984 -23.91 31.39 3.11
N SER A 985 -24.74 30.50 2.58
CA SER A 985 -25.50 30.68 1.35
C SER A 985 -26.77 31.56 1.52
N THR A 986 -27.23 31.75 2.79
CA THR A 986 -28.45 32.52 3.08
C THR A 986 -28.23 33.48 4.25
N ALA A 987 -29.15 34.40 4.48
CA ALA A 987 -29.09 35.30 5.63
C ALA A 987 -29.17 34.57 7.00
N THR A 988 -29.70 33.35 7.01
CA THR A 988 -29.92 32.55 8.24
C THR A 988 -28.94 31.41 8.38
N ILE A 989 -28.53 30.75 7.30
CA ILE A 989 -27.52 29.69 7.26
C ILE A 989 -26.19 30.38 6.99
N LYS A 990 -25.24 30.30 7.93
CA LYS A 990 -24.03 31.11 7.92
C LYS A 990 -22.75 30.30 7.87
N ASN A 991 -22.82 29.00 7.59
CA ASN A 991 -21.68 28.10 7.71
C ASN A 991 -21.72 26.87 6.79
N ASP A 992 -22.54 26.91 5.75
CA ASP A 992 -22.74 25.82 4.77
C ASP A 992 -21.86 26.00 3.52
N VAL A 993 -21.40 27.20 3.19
CA VAL A 993 -20.50 27.48 2.07
C VAL A 993 -19.03 27.19 2.46
N GLY A 994 -18.62 27.50 3.67
CA GLY A 994 -17.26 27.24 4.11
C GLY A 994 -17.01 27.61 5.58
N LYS A 995 -16.01 26.95 6.18
CA LYS A 995 -15.51 27.22 7.54
C LYS A 995 -13.99 27.24 7.45
N LEU A 996 -13.36 28.35 7.82
CA LEU A 996 -11.94 28.53 7.64
C LEU A 996 -11.26 28.98 8.94
N ASP A 997 -10.16 28.34 9.25
CA ASP A 997 -9.18 28.85 10.20
C ASP A 997 -8.40 29.96 9.53
N PHE A 998 -8.20 31.08 10.22
CA PHE A 998 -7.53 32.24 9.65
C PHE A 998 -6.32 32.61 10.50
N ASN A 999 -5.14 32.38 9.97
CA ASN A 999 -3.86 32.62 10.63
C ASN A 999 -3.03 33.66 9.86
N ILE A 1000 -2.53 34.68 10.55
CA ILE A 1000 -1.66 35.69 9.97
C ILE A 1000 -0.33 35.71 10.73
N TYR A 1001 0.78 35.70 9.99
CA TYR A 1001 2.15 35.74 10.49
C TYR A 1001 2.84 37.01 9.98
N LYS A 1002 3.55 37.72 10.87
CA LYS A 1002 4.36 38.86 10.50
C LYS A 1002 5.69 38.36 9.94
N ALA A 1003 6.03 38.76 8.72
CA ALA A 1003 7.31 38.45 8.14
C ALA A 1003 8.45 39.01 9.01
N PRO A 1004 9.56 38.28 9.21
CA PRO A 1004 10.74 38.82 9.87
C PRO A 1004 11.20 40.07 9.10
N PRO A 1005 11.74 41.09 9.79
CA PRO A 1005 12.20 42.31 9.10
C PRO A 1005 13.28 41.95 8.08
N VAL A 1006 13.05 42.32 6.82
CA VAL A 1006 14.08 42.20 5.79
C VAL A 1006 15.22 43.13 6.22
N LEU A 1007 16.36 42.54 6.61
CA LEU A 1007 17.58 43.30 6.91
C LEU A 1007 18.14 43.88 5.60
N ASP A 1008 17.56 45.02 5.17
CA ASP A 1008 18.10 45.83 4.09
C ASP A 1008 19.37 46.51 4.56
N LYS A 1009 20.49 45.78 4.66
CA LYS A 1009 21.86 46.25 4.54
C LYS A 1009 22.87 45.15 4.78
N PHE A 1010 23.36 44.52 3.75
CA PHE A 1010 24.72 43.99 3.75
C PHE A 1010 25.71 45.13 3.85
N ILE A 1011 26.26 45.43 5.02
CA ILE A 1011 27.46 46.26 5.14
C ILE A 1011 28.62 45.41 4.64
N TYR A 1012 29.09 45.67 3.42
CA TYR A 1012 30.35 45.15 2.94
C TYR A 1012 31.48 45.81 3.79
N LEU A 1013 31.98 45.07 4.76
CA LEU A 1013 33.29 45.36 5.35
C LEU A 1013 34.35 44.91 4.34
N PRO A 1014 35.25 45.80 3.85
CA PRO A 1014 36.35 45.36 3.00
C PRO A 1014 37.29 44.45 3.77
N ILE A 1015 37.49 43.27 3.26
CA ILE A 1015 38.52 42.33 3.77
C ILE A 1015 39.86 42.99 3.42
N LEU A 1016 40.56 43.51 4.46
CA LEU A 1016 41.96 43.85 4.35
C LEU A 1016 42.77 42.54 4.37
N THR A 1017 43.27 42.14 3.22
CA THR A 1017 44.31 41.12 3.08
C THR A 1017 45.59 41.57 3.74
N ARG A 1018 46.11 40.77 4.63
CA ARG A 1018 47.51 40.68 5.00
C ARG A 1018 47.99 39.25 4.91
#